data_aba9942271b09acc57dd5eb381b48e1d
#
_entry.id   aba9942271b09acc57dd5eb381b48e1d
#
_cell.length_a   1.000
_cell.length_b   1.000
_cell.length_c   1.000
_cell.angle_alpha   90.00
_cell.angle_beta   90.00
_cell.angle_gamma   90.00
#
_symmetry.space_group_name_H-M   'P 1'
#
loop_
_entity.id
_entity.type
_entity.pdbx_description
1 polymer ?
#
loop_
_entity_poly.entity_id
_entity_poly.type
_entity_poly.pdbx_seq_one_letter_code
_entity_poly.pdbx_strand_id
1 'polypeptide(L)'
;MQKNTLWFDGLSMEDVDKVGGKNASLGEMVSNLSNAGVSVPNGFATTSHAFNQFLDFEGLDDRIHQLLDELDVDDVEALRKTGATIRQWVLEAPFPADLEQDIRNNYQELIGGNDELSVAVRSSATAEDLPDASFAGQQETFLNVKGIEAVLEATKHVYASLFNDRAISYRVHQGFDHRGISLSAGIQRMVRSDKASSGVMFTLDTESGFDQVVFITSSWGLGEMVVQGAVNPDEFYVHKPMLEAGHYPIVKKTFGSKLIKMIYSTNQEIGKQVDIIDTSSQEQNEFSLNDEEIKELAKQAMIIEKHYQRPMDIEWAKDGIDGKLYIVQARPETVCSQSEQNVIERYELNNKADVLIEGRAIGQRIGSGPVRLVDSLDQMSLVQEGDVLVTDMTDPDWEPVMKKASAIVTNRGGRTCHAAIIARELGIPAIVGCGNATSGLTDGSTVTVSCAEGETGYVYQGELEFEIKRSAVDELPMLPTKVMMNVGNPDRAFDFAQIPNEGVGLARLEFIINKMIGIHPKALLNFDEQSAELKAEINQRIRGYKDPIDFYVSKLTEGIATIASAFWPKRVIVRMSDFKSNEYSNLVGGKGFEPHEENPMLGFRGASRYISPVFEDCFELETQAIKRVRNEMGLKNVEIMIPFVRTPSEAASVIDLLAKFDLRRGDQGLKVIMMCELPSNAVLAEEFLKYFDGFSIGSNDMTQLTLGLDRDSGDVAHLFDERNPAVKAMLKMAIDAATKAGKYVGICGQGPSDHDDLAEWLMDQGISSVSLNPDTVIDTWLKLGKVSQ
;
A
#
# COMPACT_ATOMS: atom_id res chain seq x y z
N MET A 1 -4.48 10.02 -47.80
CA MET A 1 -3.16 9.48 -47.42
C MET A 1 -3.18 9.28 -45.93
N GLN A 2 -2.78 8.13 -45.48
CA GLN A 2 -2.54 7.90 -44.06
C GLN A 2 -1.33 8.76 -43.64
N LYS A 3 -1.38 9.34 -42.43
CA LYS A 3 -0.28 10.19 -41.92
C LYS A 3 0.80 9.32 -41.26
N ASN A 4 2.07 9.67 -41.42
CA ASN A 4 3.17 8.98 -40.78
C ASN A 4 3.31 9.36 -39.31
N THR A 5 2.90 10.56 -38.93
CA THR A 5 3.00 11.09 -37.56
C THR A 5 1.71 11.80 -37.16
N LEU A 6 1.40 11.74 -35.84
CA LEU A 6 0.23 12.38 -35.23
C LEU A 6 0.64 13.04 -33.91
N TRP A 7 0.17 14.29 -33.68
CA TRP A 7 0.34 14.99 -32.43
C TRP A 7 -0.59 14.43 -31.33
N PHE A 8 -0.19 14.44 -30.09
CA PHE A 8 -1.00 13.92 -28.97
C PHE A 8 -2.32 14.70 -28.83
N ASP A 9 -2.34 16.01 -29.08
CA ASP A 9 -3.56 16.84 -28.99
C ASP A 9 -4.63 16.50 -30.03
N GLY A 10 -4.33 15.63 -30.98
CA GLY A 10 -5.27 15.13 -31.99
C GLY A 10 -5.65 13.65 -31.84
N LEU A 11 -5.22 13.00 -30.74
CA LEU A 11 -5.42 11.57 -30.50
C LEU A 11 -6.46 11.31 -29.40
N SER A 12 -7.07 10.13 -29.48
CA SER A 12 -8.01 9.59 -28.48
C SER A 12 -7.83 8.07 -28.33
N MET A 13 -8.56 7.46 -27.39
CA MET A 13 -8.57 6.00 -27.24
C MET A 13 -9.14 5.24 -28.47
N GLU A 14 -9.77 5.94 -29.44
CA GLU A 14 -10.20 5.35 -30.71
C GLU A 14 -9.03 5.15 -31.69
N ASP A 15 -7.84 5.68 -31.38
CA ASP A 15 -6.67 5.63 -32.24
C ASP A 15 -5.63 4.57 -31.81
N VAL A 16 -5.98 3.64 -30.92
CA VAL A 16 -5.10 2.56 -30.46
C VAL A 16 -4.51 1.74 -31.61
N ASP A 17 -5.29 1.46 -32.63
CA ASP A 17 -4.88 0.76 -33.85
C ASP A 17 -3.85 1.54 -34.68
N LYS A 18 -3.79 2.89 -34.50
CA LYS A 18 -2.88 3.76 -35.23
C LYS A 18 -1.58 4.09 -34.49
N VAL A 19 -1.67 4.26 -33.16
CA VAL A 19 -0.52 4.76 -32.38
C VAL A 19 -0.21 3.91 -31.14
N GLY A 20 -0.91 2.80 -30.92
CA GLY A 20 -0.76 1.96 -29.76
C GLY A 20 -1.40 2.54 -28.49
N GLY A 21 -1.57 1.68 -27.45
CA GLY A 21 -2.32 2.02 -26.25
C GLY A 21 -1.75 3.19 -25.46
N LYS A 22 -0.42 3.22 -25.23
CA LYS A 22 0.24 4.29 -24.47
C LYS A 22 0.08 5.68 -25.12
N ASN A 23 0.32 5.78 -26.42
CA ASN A 23 0.20 7.05 -27.13
C ASN A 23 -1.24 7.51 -27.26
N ALA A 24 -2.18 6.57 -27.46
CA ALA A 24 -3.61 6.87 -27.47
C ALA A 24 -4.09 7.40 -26.12
N SER A 25 -3.67 6.78 -25.03
CA SER A 25 -3.99 7.23 -23.66
C SER A 25 -3.41 8.63 -23.35
N LEU A 26 -2.16 8.90 -23.76
CA LEU A 26 -1.58 10.24 -23.63
C LEU A 26 -2.39 11.27 -24.40
N GLY A 27 -2.75 10.96 -25.65
CA GLY A 27 -3.56 11.83 -26.47
C GLY A 27 -4.96 12.09 -25.90
N GLU A 28 -5.62 11.06 -25.41
CA GLU A 28 -6.90 11.15 -24.70
C GLU A 28 -6.84 12.13 -23.53
N MET A 29 -5.78 12.03 -22.71
CA MET A 29 -5.59 12.91 -21.57
C MET A 29 -5.29 14.36 -22.00
N VAL A 30 -4.46 14.55 -23.02
CA VAL A 30 -4.16 15.90 -23.58
C VAL A 30 -5.43 16.54 -24.10
N SER A 31 -6.21 15.81 -24.91
CA SER A 31 -7.40 16.33 -25.59
C SER A 31 -8.57 16.61 -24.65
N ASN A 32 -8.81 15.72 -23.68
CA ASN A 32 -10.04 15.72 -22.88
C ASN A 32 -9.84 16.18 -21.43
N LEU A 33 -8.65 16.03 -20.83
CA LEU A 33 -8.41 16.27 -19.41
C LEU A 33 -7.54 17.49 -19.09
N SER A 34 -6.87 18.09 -20.07
CA SER A 34 -6.02 19.28 -19.83
C SER A 34 -6.81 20.45 -19.22
N ASN A 35 -8.04 20.69 -19.69
CA ASN A 35 -8.93 21.72 -19.14
C ASN A 35 -9.51 21.37 -17.76
N ALA A 36 -9.47 20.09 -17.39
CA ALA A 36 -9.90 19.61 -16.08
C ALA A 36 -8.80 19.65 -15.02
N GLY A 37 -7.56 20.02 -15.41
CA GLY A 37 -6.43 20.17 -14.50
C GLY A 37 -5.39 19.05 -14.56
N VAL A 38 -5.46 18.13 -15.54
CA VAL A 38 -4.43 17.12 -15.77
C VAL A 38 -3.37 17.69 -16.71
N SER A 39 -2.12 17.74 -16.26
CA SER A 39 -1.00 18.23 -17.05
C SER A 39 -0.25 17.07 -17.70
N VAL A 40 -0.13 17.07 -19.04
CA VAL A 40 0.59 16.03 -19.80
C VAL A 40 1.67 16.71 -20.64
N PRO A 41 2.92 16.20 -20.68
CA PRO A 41 3.94 16.74 -21.57
C PRO A 41 3.54 16.56 -23.04
N ASN A 42 3.73 17.60 -23.82
CA ASN A 42 3.39 17.54 -25.24
C ASN A 42 4.34 16.61 -26.02
N GLY A 43 3.88 16.16 -27.20
CA GLY A 43 4.65 15.27 -28.08
C GLY A 43 3.85 14.82 -29.29
N PHE A 44 4.45 13.95 -30.07
CA PHE A 44 3.82 13.31 -31.22
C PHE A 44 4.22 11.84 -31.31
N ALA A 45 3.48 11.06 -32.07
CA ALA A 45 3.73 9.64 -32.28
C ALA A 45 3.91 9.33 -33.77
N THR A 46 4.77 8.37 -34.10
CA THR A 46 4.73 7.71 -35.41
C THR A 46 3.50 6.78 -35.45
N THR A 47 2.97 6.51 -36.61
CA THR A 47 1.80 5.62 -36.73
C THR A 47 2.17 4.17 -37.02
N SER A 48 1.25 3.22 -36.79
CA SER A 48 1.37 1.84 -37.26
C SER A 48 1.60 1.75 -38.78
N HIS A 49 0.97 2.66 -39.53
CA HIS A 49 1.22 2.80 -40.97
C HIS A 49 2.68 3.14 -41.28
N ALA A 50 3.26 4.08 -40.54
CA ALA A 50 4.68 4.46 -40.69
C ALA A 50 5.64 3.31 -40.36
N PHE A 51 5.33 2.54 -39.33
CA PHE A 51 6.08 1.34 -38.97
C PHE A 51 6.04 0.29 -40.09
N ASN A 52 4.85 -0.02 -40.60
CA ASN A 52 4.70 -0.98 -41.69
C ASN A 52 5.37 -0.48 -42.97
N GLN A 53 5.23 0.80 -43.31
CA GLN A 53 5.94 1.44 -44.45
C GLN A 53 7.46 1.31 -44.31
N PHE A 54 8.00 1.46 -43.08
CA PHE A 54 9.41 1.28 -42.80
C PHE A 54 9.86 -0.17 -43.01
N LEU A 55 9.08 -1.15 -42.55
CA LEU A 55 9.40 -2.57 -42.74
C LEU A 55 9.26 -3.00 -44.20
N ASP A 56 8.26 -2.52 -44.92
CA ASP A 56 8.07 -2.81 -46.37
C ASP A 56 9.22 -2.19 -47.22
N PHE A 57 9.87 -1.15 -46.69
CA PHE A 57 10.91 -0.45 -47.45
C PHE A 57 12.12 -1.33 -47.72
N GLU A 58 12.57 -1.44 -48.96
CA GLU A 58 13.65 -2.33 -49.39
C GLU A 58 13.46 -3.84 -49.09
N GLY A 59 12.23 -4.29 -48.87
CA GLY A 59 11.88 -5.71 -48.62
C GLY A 59 12.37 -6.23 -47.28
N LEU A 60 12.47 -5.38 -46.26
CA LEU A 60 12.91 -5.76 -44.91
C LEU A 60 11.92 -6.70 -44.26
N ASP A 61 10.58 -6.46 -44.45
CA ASP A 61 9.53 -7.30 -43.88
C ASP A 61 9.64 -8.75 -44.29
N ASP A 62 9.78 -9.03 -45.61
CA ASP A 62 9.89 -10.39 -46.10
C ASP A 62 11.14 -11.12 -45.55
N ARG A 63 12.25 -10.41 -45.40
CA ARG A 63 13.49 -10.97 -44.85
C ARG A 63 13.32 -11.33 -43.37
N ILE A 64 12.63 -10.49 -42.60
CA ILE A 64 12.37 -10.72 -41.19
C ILE A 64 11.48 -11.95 -41.02
N HIS A 65 10.36 -11.99 -41.72
CA HIS A 65 9.39 -13.09 -41.57
C HIS A 65 9.95 -14.43 -42.06
N GLN A 66 10.78 -14.43 -43.08
CA GLN A 66 11.46 -15.68 -43.49
C GLN A 66 12.30 -16.29 -42.35
N LEU A 67 13.01 -15.45 -41.54
CA LEU A 67 13.75 -15.96 -40.39
C LEU A 67 12.86 -16.38 -39.22
N LEU A 68 11.76 -15.68 -38.97
CA LEU A 68 10.84 -15.97 -37.90
C LEU A 68 10.01 -17.26 -38.18
N ASP A 69 9.64 -17.51 -39.43
CA ASP A 69 8.87 -18.70 -39.84
C ASP A 69 9.69 -20.01 -39.70
N GLU A 70 11.02 -19.91 -39.71
CA GLU A 70 11.94 -21.03 -39.54
C GLU A 70 12.43 -21.20 -38.09
N LEU A 71 12.06 -20.27 -37.16
CA LEU A 71 12.60 -20.21 -35.82
C LEU A 71 11.83 -21.14 -34.85
N ASP A 72 12.57 -22.00 -34.17
CA ASP A 72 12.11 -22.67 -32.96
C ASP A 72 12.40 -21.75 -31.75
N VAL A 73 11.35 -21.19 -31.14
CA VAL A 73 11.47 -20.25 -30.01
C VAL A 73 11.87 -20.92 -28.70
N ASP A 74 11.78 -22.24 -28.60
CA ASP A 74 12.23 -23.02 -27.44
C ASP A 74 13.74 -23.28 -27.50
N ASP A 75 14.37 -23.11 -28.67
CA ASP A 75 15.83 -23.06 -28.79
C ASP A 75 16.34 -21.64 -28.47
N VAL A 76 16.77 -21.44 -27.23
CA VAL A 76 17.20 -20.15 -26.70
C VAL A 76 18.38 -19.55 -27.50
N GLU A 77 19.33 -20.40 -28.00
CA GLU A 77 20.47 -19.93 -28.77
C GLU A 77 20.05 -19.48 -30.17
N ALA A 78 19.18 -20.26 -30.84
CA ALA A 78 18.57 -19.88 -32.10
C ALA A 78 17.76 -18.61 -32.00
N LEU A 79 16.91 -18.47 -30.96
CA LEU A 79 16.12 -17.29 -30.67
C LEU A 79 17.00 -16.04 -30.51
N ARG A 80 18.04 -16.11 -29.66
CA ARG A 80 18.99 -15.03 -29.43
C ARG A 80 19.69 -14.56 -30.70
N LYS A 81 20.15 -15.51 -31.50
CA LYS A 81 20.87 -15.23 -32.76
C LYS A 81 19.91 -14.60 -33.79
N THR A 82 18.74 -15.15 -33.96
CA THR A 82 17.72 -14.65 -34.90
C THR A 82 17.24 -13.26 -34.49
N GLY A 83 16.91 -13.07 -33.23
CA GLY A 83 16.52 -11.76 -32.70
C GLY A 83 17.60 -10.69 -32.91
N ALA A 84 18.85 -11.00 -32.58
CA ALA A 84 19.98 -10.07 -32.78
C ALA A 84 20.18 -9.72 -34.27
N THR A 85 20.03 -10.69 -35.16
CA THR A 85 20.15 -10.46 -36.61
C THR A 85 19.06 -9.55 -37.12
N ILE A 86 17.81 -9.76 -36.72
CA ILE A 86 16.67 -8.93 -37.12
C ILE A 86 16.83 -7.50 -36.60
N ARG A 87 17.16 -7.33 -35.31
CA ARG A 87 17.39 -6.01 -34.70
C ARG A 87 18.49 -5.23 -35.46
N GLN A 88 19.59 -5.89 -35.84
CA GLN A 88 20.65 -5.28 -36.62
C GLN A 88 20.13 -4.78 -37.99
N TRP A 89 19.35 -5.59 -38.70
CA TRP A 89 18.77 -5.18 -39.99
C TRP A 89 17.83 -3.97 -39.83
N VAL A 90 17.01 -3.91 -38.79
CA VAL A 90 16.14 -2.75 -38.51
C VAL A 90 16.96 -1.49 -38.24
N LEU A 91 18.05 -1.58 -37.49
CA LEU A 91 18.92 -0.44 -37.18
C LEU A 91 19.68 0.08 -38.40
N GLU A 92 20.11 -0.81 -39.30
CA GLU A 92 20.86 -0.47 -40.51
C GLU A 92 19.92 0.03 -41.65
N ALA A 93 18.64 -0.30 -41.63
CA ALA A 93 17.69 0.08 -42.67
C ALA A 93 17.53 1.61 -42.76
N PRO A 94 17.49 2.21 -43.95
CA PRO A 94 17.18 3.64 -44.09
C PRO A 94 15.66 3.91 -43.85
N PHE A 95 15.32 5.07 -43.31
CA PHE A 95 13.95 5.50 -43.30
C PHE A 95 13.44 5.83 -44.71
N PRO A 96 12.16 5.55 -45.05
CA PRO A 96 11.46 6.21 -46.17
C PRO A 96 11.60 7.72 -46.03
N ALA A 97 11.88 8.41 -47.13
CA ALA A 97 12.23 9.85 -47.13
C ALA A 97 11.09 10.75 -46.59
N ASP A 98 9.83 10.38 -46.83
CA ASP A 98 8.64 11.08 -46.33
C ASP A 98 8.48 10.88 -44.81
N LEU A 99 8.67 9.69 -44.30
CA LEU A 99 8.64 9.38 -42.86
C LEU A 99 9.73 10.16 -42.12
N GLU A 100 10.97 10.10 -42.59
CA GLU A 100 12.08 10.83 -42.00
C GLU A 100 11.79 12.35 -41.96
N GLN A 101 11.26 12.92 -43.06
CA GLN A 101 10.95 14.33 -43.11
C GLN A 101 9.81 14.72 -42.16
N ASP A 102 8.80 13.86 -41.98
CA ASP A 102 7.70 14.10 -41.05
C ASP A 102 8.19 14.11 -39.60
N ILE A 103 9.06 13.18 -39.23
CA ILE A 103 9.68 13.16 -37.89
C ILE A 103 10.52 14.41 -37.66
N ARG A 104 11.35 14.81 -38.63
CA ARG A 104 12.17 16.02 -38.57
C ARG A 104 11.34 17.29 -38.38
N ASN A 105 10.25 17.43 -39.14
CA ASN A 105 9.38 18.58 -39.05
C ASN A 105 8.69 18.69 -37.69
N ASN A 106 8.11 17.58 -37.20
CA ASN A 106 7.41 17.59 -35.93
C ASN A 106 8.37 17.78 -34.76
N TYR A 107 9.59 17.21 -34.82
CA TYR A 107 10.60 17.44 -33.79
C TYR A 107 11.01 18.93 -33.73
N GLN A 108 11.23 19.59 -34.88
CA GLN A 108 11.55 21.01 -34.92
C GLN A 108 10.42 21.86 -34.33
N GLU A 109 9.16 21.50 -34.60
CA GLU A 109 8.00 22.17 -34.02
C GLU A 109 7.95 21.94 -32.49
N LEU A 110 8.20 20.72 -32.03
CA LEU A 110 8.16 20.35 -30.60
C LEU A 110 9.21 21.12 -29.79
N ILE A 111 10.43 21.26 -30.32
CA ILE A 111 11.50 21.97 -29.60
C ILE A 111 11.34 23.49 -29.65
N GLY A 112 10.58 24.03 -30.64
CA GLY A 112 10.33 25.47 -30.75
C GLY A 112 11.58 26.34 -30.78
N GLY A 113 12.70 25.81 -31.29
CA GLY A 113 14.01 26.47 -31.33
C GLY A 113 14.85 26.34 -30.07
N ASN A 114 14.44 25.53 -29.12
CA ASN A 114 15.22 25.20 -27.90
C ASN A 114 16.01 23.90 -28.11
N ASP A 115 17.25 24.01 -28.63
CA ASP A 115 18.10 22.83 -28.91
C ASP A 115 18.52 22.05 -27.66
N GLU A 116 18.34 22.59 -26.46
CA GLU A 116 18.60 21.90 -25.19
C GLU A 116 17.43 21.06 -24.70
N LEU A 117 16.26 21.16 -25.37
CA LEU A 117 15.10 20.36 -25.00
C LEU A 117 15.37 18.88 -25.32
N SER A 118 15.19 18.05 -24.31
CA SER A 118 15.28 16.59 -24.44
C SER A 118 13.91 15.95 -24.56
N VAL A 119 13.85 14.82 -25.22
CA VAL A 119 12.63 14.01 -25.38
C VAL A 119 12.85 12.60 -24.87
N ALA A 120 11.74 11.94 -24.48
CA ALA A 120 11.66 10.49 -24.34
C ALA A 120 11.17 9.91 -25.68
N VAL A 121 11.80 8.85 -26.15
CA VAL A 121 11.34 8.07 -27.29
C VAL A 121 10.89 6.72 -26.78
N ARG A 122 9.58 6.48 -26.84
CA ARG A 122 8.91 5.35 -26.16
C ARG A 122 8.15 4.48 -27.13
N SER A 123 8.19 3.18 -26.92
CA SER A 123 7.36 2.22 -27.65
C SER A 123 5.89 2.28 -27.22
N SER A 124 5.01 2.06 -28.17
CA SER A 124 3.58 1.86 -27.95
C SER A 124 3.08 0.86 -28.99
N ALA A 125 2.77 -0.36 -28.57
CA ALA A 125 2.28 -1.40 -29.47
C ALA A 125 0.77 -1.34 -29.62
N THR A 126 0.28 -1.75 -30.79
CA THR A 126 -1.17 -1.81 -31.09
C THR A 126 -1.89 -2.92 -30.32
N ALA A 127 -1.15 -3.88 -29.75
CA ALA A 127 -1.66 -5.00 -28.97
C ALA A 127 -1.21 -4.98 -27.49
N GLU A 128 -0.70 -3.85 -26.98
CA GLU A 128 0.00 -3.79 -25.65
C GLU A 128 -0.96 -3.92 -24.47
N ASP A 129 -2.18 -3.41 -24.57
CA ASP A 129 -3.17 -3.34 -23.48
C ASP A 129 -4.45 -4.15 -23.82
N LEU A 130 -4.30 -5.35 -24.32
CA LEU A 130 -5.44 -6.24 -24.54
C LEU A 130 -5.90 -6.83 -23.18
N PRO A 131 -7.21 -7.06 -22.99
CA PRO A 131 -7.75 -7.57 -21.72
C PRO A 131 -7.15 -8.89 -21.25
N ASP A 132 -6.69 -9.72 -22.21
CA ASP A 132 -6.22 -11.09 -21.96
C ASP A 132 -4.71 -11.28 -22.19
N ALA A 133 -3.97 -10.22 -22.57
CA ALA A 133 -2.53 -10.30 -22.83
C ALA A 133 -1.82 -8.97 -22.60
N SER A 134 -0.85 -8.96 -21.71
CA SER A 134 -0.04 -7.78 -21.39
C SER A 134 1.35 -7.89 -22.01
N PHE A 135 1.71 -6.95 -22.89
CA PHE A 135 3.07 -6.77 -23.39
C PHE A 135 3.90 -5.82 -22.50
N ALA A 136 3.48 -5.60 -21.25
CA ALA A 136 4.13 -4.69 -20.34
C ALA A 136 5.60 -5.07 -20.11
N GLY A 137 6.51 -4.09 -20.19
CA GLY A 137 7.94 -4.27 -19.94
C GLY A 137 8.75 -4.99 -21.01
N GLN A 138 8.15 -5.33 -22.15
CA GLN A 138 8.85 -6.07 -23.23
C GLN A 138 9.53 -5.16 -24.26
N GLN A 139 9.35 -3.84 -24.16
CA GLN A 139 9.77 -2.88 -25.16
C GLN A 139 10.58 -1.72 -24.54
N GLU A 140 11.41 -1.06 -25.34
CA GLU A 140 12.41 -0.13 -24.87
C GLU A 140 11.88 1.32 -24.81
N THR A 141 12.43 2.10 -23.88
CA THR A 141 12.25 3.55 -23.74
C THR A 141 13.61 4.20 -23.65
N PHE A 142 13.85 5.23 -24.46
CA PHE A 142 15.08 6.03 -24.46
C PHE A 142 14.78 7.40 -23.87
N LEU A 143 15.45 7.72 -22.76
CA LEU A 143 15.27 8.97 -22.03
C LEU A 143 16.39 9.96 -22.38
N ASN A 144 16.13 11.27 -22.19
CA ASN A 144 17.09 12.36 -22.41
C ASN A 144 17.70 12.38 -23.83
N VAL A 145 16.89 12.05 -24.84
CA VAL A 145 17.35 12.09 -26.26
C VAL A 145 17.35 13.53 -26.74
N LYS A 146 18.46 14.01 -27.28
CA LYS A 146 18.65 15.38 -27.79
C LYS A 146 19.11 15.39 -29.24
N GLY A 147 18.53 16.25 -30.04
CA GLY A 147 18.86 16.41 -31.44
C GLY A 147 18.16 15.41 -32.35
N ILE A 148 17.86 15.86 -33.57
CA ILE A 148 17.05 15.11 -34.52
C ILE A 148 17.68 13.78 -34.96
N GLU A 149 18.99 13.71 -35.12
CA GLU A 149 19.68 12.46 -35.51
C GLU A 149 19.56 11.39 -34.41
N ALA A 150 19.71 11.79 -33.15
CA ALA A 150 19.49 10.89 -32.00
C ALA A 150 18.03 10.45 -31.87
N VAL A 151 17.05 11.32 -32.19
CA VAL A 151 15.62 10.95 -32.20
C VAL A 151 15.32 9.91 -33.28
N LEU A 152 15.89 10.08 -34.48
CA LEU A 152 15.76 9.11 -35.58
C LEU A 152 16.40 7.76 -35.19
N GLU A 153 17.59 7.78 -34.61
CA GLU A 153 18.26 6.59 -34.14
C GLU A 153 17.48 5.87 -33.04
N ALA A 154 17.01 6.62 -32.02
CA ALA A 154 16.15 6.08 -30.95
C ALA A 154 14.83 5.51 -31.49
N THR A 155 14.23 6.11 -32.51
CA THR A 155 13.03 5.59 -33.17
C THR A 155 13.28 4.23 -33.82
N LYS A 156 14.46 4.03 -34.47
CA LYS A 156 14.84 2.71 -35.00
C LYS A 156 15.04 1.68 -33.89
N HIS A 157 15.66 2.08 -32.79
CA HIS A 157 15.81 1.20 -31.61
C HIS A 157 14.46 0.80 -31.05
N VAL A 158 13.51 1.72 -30.94
CA VAL A 158 12.12 1.42 -30.58
C VAL A 158 11.51 0.40 -31.55
N TYR A 159 11.65 0.58 -32.86
CA TYR A 159 11.15 -0.38 -33.85
C TYR A 159 11.82 -1.75 -33.72
N ALA A 160 13.14 -1.77 -33.48
CA ALA A 160 13.89 -2.98 -33.29
C ALA A 160 13.45 -3.75 -32.02
N SER A 161 12.97 -3.06 -30.99
CA SER A 161 12.56 -3.67 -29.73
C SER A 161 11.38 -4.67 -29.87
N LEU A 162 10.57 -4.57 -30.92
CA LEU A 162 9.56 -5.56 -31.26
C LEU A 162 10.15 -6.96 -31.53
N PHE A 163 11.44 -7.01 -31.90
CA PHE A 163 12.20 -8.21 -32.21
C PHE A 163 13.21 -8.58 -31.10
N ASN A 164 12.99 -8.10 -29.88
CA ASN A 164 13.68 -8.61 -28.72
C ASN A 164 13.29 -10.07 -28.49
N ASP A 165 14.23 -10.88 -28.03
CA ASP A 165 14.08 -12.34 -27.87
C ASP A 165 12.79 -12.67 -27.08
N ARG A 166 12.53 -11.93 -26.01
CA ARG A 166 11.33 -12.02 -25.18
C ARG A 166 10.05 -11.68 -25.95
N ALA A 167 10.06 -10.61 -26.73
CA ALA A 167 8.87 -10.19 -27.50
C ALA A 167 8.54 -11.19 -28.61
N ILE A 168 9.56 -11.83 -29.20
CA ILE A 168 9.38 -12.91 -30.21
C ILE A 168 8.76 -14.15 -29.53
N SER A 169 9.39 -14.63 -28.44
CA SER A 169 8.94 -15.81 -27.70
C SER A 169 7.51 -15.62 -27.15
N TYR A 170 7.21 -14.48 -26.55
CA TYR A 170 5.88 -14.18 -26.03
C TYR A 170 4.78 -14.26 -27.10
N ARG A 171 5.01 -13.66 -28.28
CA ARG A 171 4.03 -13.70 -29.37
C ARG A 171 3.71 -15.14 -29.80
N VAL A 172 4.74 -15.98 -29.94
CA VAL A 172 4.55 -17.39 -30.32
C VAL A 172 3.76 -18.15 -29.25
N HIS A 173 4.14 -18.01 -27.97
CA HIS A 173 3.45 -18.71 -26.85
C HIS A 173 2.00 -18.26 -26.67
N GLN A 174 1.69 -17.00 -26.97
CA GLN A 174 0.32 -16.48 -26.94
C GLN A 174 -0.47 -16.70 -28.25
N GLY A 175 0.17 -17.29 -29.26
CA GLY A 175 -0.48 -17.57 -30.53
C GLY A 175 -0.75 -16.33 -31.41
N PHE A 176 -0.02 -15.24 -31.17
CA PHE A 176 -0.10 -14.05 -32.02
C PHE A 176 0.71 -14.20 -33.30
N ASP A 177 0.14 -13.77 -34.42
CA ASP A 177 0.86 -13.67 -35.69
C ASP A 177 1.89 -12.52 -35.62
N HIS A 178 3.12 -12.78 -35.98
CA HIS A 178 4.17 -11.77 -36.02
C HIS A 178 3.84 -10.57 -36.91
N ARG A 179 3.05 -10.77 -37.97
CA ARG A 179 2.62 -9.72 -38.92
C ARG A 179 1.44 -8.88 -38.40
N GLY A 180 0.73 -9.39 -37.39
CA GLY A 180 -0.48 -8.75 -36.86
C GLY A 180 -0.20 -7.61 -35.87
N ILE A 181 1.05 -7.41 -35.44
CA ILE A 181 1.42 -6.44 -34.40
C ILE A 181 2.29 -5.35 -35.00
N SER A 182 1.83 -4.12 -34.87
CA SER A 182 2.57 -2.93 -35.29
C SER A 182 2.99 -2.10 -34.09
N LEU A 183 4.05 -1.30 -34.27
CA LEU A 183 4.63 -0.42 -33.28
C LEU A 183 4.46 1.05 -33.65
N SER A 184 4.29 1.86 -32.63
CA SER A 184 4.39 3.32 -32.73
C SER A 184 5.51 3.77 -31.79
N ALA A 185 6.29 4.75 -32.20
CA ALA A 185 7.24 5.44 -31.35
C ALA A 185 6.62 6.79 -30.91
N GLY A 186 6.42 6.96 -29.62
CA GLY A 186 6.00 8.23 -29.04
C GLY A 186 7.21 9.09 -28.72
N ILE A 187 7.28 10.28 -29.29
CA ILE A 187 8.32 11.30 -29.06
C ILE A 187 7.71 12.37 -28.16
N GLN A 188 8.02 12.31 -26.86
CA GLN A 188 7.42 13.14 -25.83
C GLN A 188 8.46 14.04 -25.16
N ARG A 189 8.11 15.31 -24.89
CA ARG A 189 8.97 16.22 -24.12
C ARG A 189 9.29 15.60 -22.75
N MET A 190 10.57 15.58 -22.39
CA MET A 190 11.00 15.14 -21.05
C MET A 190 10.58 16.14 -19.97
N VAL A 191 10.09 15.61 -18.87
CA VAL A 191 9.91 16.35 -17.60
C VAL A 191 11.24 16.29 -16.85
N ARG A 192 11.69 17.44 -16.34
CA ARG A 192 12.99 17.58 -15.67
C ARG A 192 12.97 17.05 -14.23
N SER A 193 12.46 15.84 -14.06
CA SER A 193 12.45 15.16 -12.76
C SER A 193 13.85 14.71 -12.30
N ASP A 194 14.85 14.70 -13.20
CA ASP A 194 16.26 14.58 -12.83
C ASP A 194 16.70 15.62 -11.78
N LYS A 195 15.98 16.74 -11.66
CA LYS A 195 16.20 17.83 -10.69
C LYS A 195 15.11 17.88 -9.60
N ALA A 196 14.20 16.95 -9.57
CA ALA A 196 13.09 16.88 -8.64
C ALA A 196 12.74 15.42 -8.28
N SER A 197 11.48 15.03 -8.42
CA SER A 197 10.98 13.72 -8.06
C SER A 197 10.03 13.16 -9.12
N SER A 198 9.80 11.87 -9.07
CA SER A 198 8.87 11.14 -9.91
C SER A 198 8.38 9.88 -9.22
N GLY A 199 7.38 9.24 -9.77
CA GLY A 199 6.86 8.00 -9.22
C GLY A 199 5.66 7.46 -9.97
N VAL A 200 4.97 6.55 -9.33
CA VAL A 200 3.72 5.97 -9.82
C VAL A 200 2.60 6.16 -8.79
N MET A 201 1.36 6.19 -9.24
CA MET A 201 0.21 6.23 -8.37
C MET A 201 -0.91 5.35 -8.90
N PHE A 202 -1.69 4.81 -7.97
CA PHE A 202 -2.83 3.95 -8.23
C PHE A 202 -4.08 4.56 -7.63
N THR A 203 -5.21 4.43 -8.30
CA THR A 203 -6.49 4.94 -7.77
C THR A 203 -7.19 3.94 -6.85
N LEU A 204 -6.45 2.99 -6.31
CA LEU A 204 -6.84 2.03 -5.28
C LEU A 204 -5.61 1.62 -4.45
N ASP A 205 -5.83 0.92 -3.34
CA ASP A 205 -4.75 0.20 -2.66
C ASP A 205 -4.41 -1.08 -3.41
N THR A 206 -3.16 -1.23 -3.83
CA THR A 206 -2.70 -2.33 -4.69
C THR A 206 -2.64 -3.69 -4.00
N GLU A 207 -2.77 -3.73 -2.66
CA GLU A 207 -2.77 -4.98 -1.88
C GLU A 207 -4.18 -5.51 -1.64
N SER A 208 -5.07 -4.65 -1.19
CA SER A 208 -6.44 -5.03 -0.82
C SER A 208 -7.47 -4.78 -1.93
N GLY A 209 -7.15 -3.95 -2.93
CA GLY A 209 -8.12 -3.47 -3.90
C GLY A 209 -9.08 -2.40 -3.34
N PHE A 210 -8.81 -1.83 -2.16
CA PHE A 210 -9.66 -0.80 -1.58
C PHE A 210 -9.63 0.47 -2.43
N ASP A 211 -10.79 0.86 -2.95
CA ASP A 211 -10.94 1.88 -4.01
C ASP A 211 -11.16 3.32 -3.52
N GLN A 212 -11.29 3.53 -2.19
CA GLN A 212 -11.52 4.87 -1.63
C GLN A 212 -10.23 5.65 -1.33
N VAL A 213 -9.09 5.16 -1.80
CA VAL A 213 -7.79 5.83 -1.66
C VAL A 213 -7.07 5.98 -2.99
N VAL A 214 -6.18 6.99 -3.06
CA VAL A 214 -5.12 7.06 -4.05
C VAL A 214 -3.82 6.69 -3.35
N PHE A 215 -3.13 5.68 -3.87
CA PHE A 215 -1.81 5.26 -3.41
C PHE A 215 -0.74 5.88 -4.31
N ILE A 216 0.21 6.63 -3.73
CA ILE A 216 1.25 7.36 -4.45
C ILE A 216 2.60 6.91 -3.96
N THR A 217 3.49 6.54 -4.88
CA THR A 217 4.92 6.34 -4.59
C THR A 217 5.75 7.47 -5.18
N SER A 218 6.87 7.80 -4.54
CA SER A 218 7.73 8.91 -4.96
C SER A 218 9.20 8.66 -4.62
N SER A 219 10.08 9.00 -5.55
CA SER A 219 11.53 9.04 -5.32
C SER A 219 12.18 10.21 -6.05
N TRP A 220 13.42 10.52 -5.70
CA TRP A 220 14.21 11.52 -6.39
C TRP A 220 14.66 11.05 -7.77
N GLY A 221 14.71 11.96 -8.72
CA GLY A 221 15.22 11.71 -10.07
C GLY A 221 14.16 11.20 -11.05
N LEU A 222 14.62 10.52 -12.12
CA LEU A 222 13.76 9.97 -13.17
C LEU A 222 13.00 8.73 -12.69
N GLY A 223 11.75 8.56 -13.16
CA GLY A 223 10.80 7.55 -12.69
C GLY A 223 11.18 6.10 -12.95
N GLU A 224 12.09 5.86 -13.87
CA GLU A 224 12.52 4.50 -14.24
C GLU A 224 13.01 3.69 -13.03
N MET A 225 13.70 4.34 -12.06
CA MET A 225 14.18 3.67 -10.84
C MET A 225 13.04 3.16 -9.95
N VAL A 226 11.90 3.86 -9.93
CA VAL A 226 10.70 3.43 -9.18
C VAL A 226 10.00 2.29 -9.92
N VAL A 227 9.81 2.43 -11.23
CA VAL A 227 9.15 1.43 -12.08
C VAL A 227 9.91 0.11 -12.10
N GLN A 228 11.26 0.16 -12.20
CA GLN A 228 12.13 -1.03 -12.14
C GLN A 228 12.27 -1.62 -10.73
N GLY A 229 11.83 -0.90 -9.69
CA GLY A 229 11.99 -1.33 -8.30
C GLY A 229 13.41 -1.27 -7.77
N ALA A 230 14.29 -0.48 -8.41
CA ALA A 230 15.66 -0.31 -7.99
C ALA A 230 15.85 0.58 -6.76
N VAL A 231 14.78 1.24 -6.32
CA VAL A 231 14.76 2.16 -5.18
C VAL A 231 13.58 1.84 -4.27
N ASN A 232 13.75 2.04 -2.95
CA ASN A 232 12.66 2.00 -1.99
C ASN A 232 12.07 3.43 -1.87
N PRO A 233 10.88 3.69 -2.46
CA PRO A 233 10.32 5.03 -2.54
C PRO A 233 9.60 5.44 -1.25
N ASP A 234 9.29 6.73 -1.12
CA ASP A 234 8.27 7.20 -0.20
C ASP A 234 6.89 6.73 -0.68
N GLU A 235 5.98 6.47 0.26
CA GLU A 235 4.62 6.03 -0.04
C GLU A 235 3.60 6.92 0.70
N PHE A 236 2.51 7.25 0.01
CA PHE A 236 1.46 8.12 0.53
C PHE A 236 0.09 7.55 0.20
N TYR A 237 -0.83 7.60 1.17
CA TYR A 237 -2.23 7.25 0.97
C TYR A 237 -3.11 8.49 1.14
N VAL A 238 -3.93 8.76 0.15
CA VAL A 238 -4.84 9.91 0.12
C VAL A 238 -6.28 9.41 0.05
N HIS A 239 -7.09 9.74 1.05
CA HIS A 239 -8.50 9.34 1.10
C HIS A 239 -9.35 10.23 0.19
N LYS A 240 -9.93 9.64 -0.86
CA LYS A 240 -10.69 10.35 -1.89
C LYS A 240 -11.87 11.16 -1.33
N PRO A 241 -12.76 10.60 -0.47
CA PRO A 241 -13.90 11.37 0.04
C PRO A 241 -13.49 12.61 0.85
N MET A 242 -12.39 12.55 1.60
CA MET A 242 -11.94 13.71 2.38
C MET A 242 -11.27 14.76 1.48
N LEU A 243 -10.59 14.35 0.42
CA LEU A 243 -10.06 15.27 -0.58
C LEU A 243 -11.19 16.03 -1.30
N GLU A 244 -12.25 15.34 -1.71
CA GLU A 244 -13.44 15.94 -2.33
C GLU A 244 -14.17 16.91 -1.39
N ALA A 245 -14.23 16.56 -0.11
CA ALA A 245 -14.85 17.41 0.92
C ALA A 245 -13.99 18.62 1.31
N GLY A 246 -12.77 18.74 0.79
CA GLY A 246 -11.86 19.86 1.09
C GLY A 246 -11.18 19.78 2.45
N HIS A 247 -11.14 18.60 3.07
CA HIS A 247 -10.40 18.32 4.29
C HIS A 247 -8.95 17.95 4.01
N TYR A 248 -8.11 17.80 5.06
CA TYR A 248 -6.78 17.23 4.93
C TYR A 248 -6.90 15.72 4.68
N PRO A 249 -6.51 15.21 3.49
CA PRO A 249 -6.88 13.87 3.07
C PRO A 249 -5.77 12.83 3.19
N ILE A 250 -4.54 13.22 3.55
CA ILE A 250 -3.37 12.30 3.60
C ILE A 250 -3.46 11.48 4.88
N VAL A 251 -3.84 10.20 4.74
CA VAL A 251 -4.09 9.31 5.89
C VAL A 251 -2.84 8.56 6.34
N LYS A 252 -1.84 8.40 5.46
CA LYS A 252 -0.60 7.70 5.81
C LYS A 252 0.57 8.19 4.97
N LYS A 253 1.74 8.28 5.60
CA LYS A 253 3.04 8.55 4.97
C LYS A 253 4.06 7.51 5.43
N THR A 254 4.74 6.88 4.47
CA THR A 254 5.83 5.94 4.74
C THR A 254 7.12 6.49 4.13
N PHE A 255 8.18 6.52 4.92
CA PHE A 255 9.46 7.08 4.49
C PHE A 255 10.31 6.01 3.82
N GLY A 256 10.70 6.24 2.56
CA GLY A 256 11.58 5.39 1.79
C GLY A 256 13.06 5.67 2.01
N SER A 257 13.92 4.69 1.80
CA SER A 257 15.38 4.90 1.92
C SER A 257 15.96 5.75 0.78
N LYS A 258 15.41 5.66 -0.41
CA LYS A 258 15.77 6.48 -1.60
C LYS A 258 17.28 6.65 -1.82
N LEU A 259 18.06 5.55 -1.70
CA LEU A 259 19.52 5.60 -1.67
C LEU A 259 20.16 6.08 -2.98
N ILE A 260 19.50 5.82 -4.12
CA ILE A 260 19.97 6.15 -5.45
C ILE A 260 18.93 6.91 -6.24
N LYS A 261 19.36 7.66 -7.24
CA LYS A 261 18.50 8.35 -8.21
C LYS A 261 19.12 8.32 -9.59
N MET A 262 18.28 8.39 -10.62
CA MET A 262 18.69 8.50 -12.01
C MET A 262 18.60 9.96 -12.45
N ILE A 263 19.65 10.44 -13.07
CA ILE A 263 19.78 11.81 -13.60
C ILE A 263 20.22 11.81 -15.05
N TYR A 264 20.17 12.96 -15.72
CA TYR A 264 20.72 13.11 -17.06
C TYR A 264 22.24 12.96 -17.06
N SER A 265 22.75 12.14 -17.99
CA SER A 265 24.15 12.04 -18.31
C SER A 265 24.58 13.12 -19.34
N THR A 266 25.84 13.42 -19.37
CA THR A 266 26.47 14.19 -20.45
C THR A 266 26.78 13.34 -21.70
N ASN A 267 26.74 12.02 -21.57
CA ASN A 267 26.86 11.08 -22.67
C ASN A 267 25.59 11.12 -23.54
N GLN A 268 25.78 11.26 -24.87
CA GLN A 268 24.65 11.34 -25.82
C GLN A 268 24.52 10.04 -26.66
N GLU A 269 25.31 9.00 -26.40
CA GLU A 269 25.18 7.68 -27.02
C GLU A 269 23.82 7.06 -26.59
N ILE A 270 23.08 6.51 -27.53
CA ILE A 270 21.77 5.89 -27.26
C ILE A 270 21.94 4.77 -26.24
N GLY A 271 21.08 4.81 -25.20
CA GLY A 271 21.15 3.90 -24.05
C GLY A 271 22.14 4.32 -22.95
N LYS A 272 22.89 5.42 -23.11
CA LYS A 272 23.84 5.95 -22.11
C LYS A 272 23.58 7.43 -21.74
N GLN A 273 22.39 7.93 -22.00
CA GLN A 273 22.03 9.33 -21.77
C GLN A 273 21.59 9.62 -20.33
N VAL A 274 21.59 8.61 -19.45
CA VAL A 274 21.26 8.73 -18.04
C VAL A 274 22.35 8.09 -17.18
N ASP A 275 22.53 8.63 -15.97
CA ASP A 275 23.46 8.12 -14.97
C ASP A 275 22.72 7.81 -13.67
N ILE A 276 23.11 6.76 -12.98
CA ILE A 276 22.62 6.41 -11.65
C ILE A 276 23.65 6.90 -10.64
N ILE A 277 23.21 7.70 -9.68
CA ILE A 277 24.07 8.27 -8.63
C ILE A 277 23.42 8.09 -7.25
N ASP A 278 24.26 8.13 -6.21
CA ASP A 278 23.76 8.16 -4.82
C ASP A 278 23.02 9.47 -4.55
N THR A 279 21.96 9.38 -3.74
CA THR A 279 21.26 10.56 -3.21
C THR A 279 22.09 11.21 -2.11
N SER A 280 21.94 12.53 -1.97
CA SER A 280 22.57 13.28 -0.89
C SER A 280 21.97 12.91 0.48
N SER A 281 22.70 13.16 1.56
CA SER A 281 22.19 12.94 2.91
C SER A 281 20.92 13.76 3.19
N GLN A 282 20.74 14.92 2.57
CA GLN A 282 19.53 15.72 2.69
C GLN A 282 18.36 15.01 2.02
N GLU A 283 18.51 14.57 0.76
CA GLU A 283 17.47 13.84 0.02
C GLU A 283 17.05 12.53 0.73
N GLN A 284 18.00 11.87 1.41
CA GLN A 284 17.73 10.67 2.19
C GLN A 284 16.97 10.93 3.51
N ASN A 285 16.88 12.19 3.96
CA ASN A 285 16.22 12.56 5.23
C ASN A 285 14.96 13.42 5.05
N GLU A 286 14.55 13.67 3.80
CA GLU A 286 13.35 14.43 3.48
C GLU A 286 12.40 13.61 2.62
N PHE A 287 11.09 13.85 2.76
CA PHE A 287 10.11 13.33 1.80
C PHE A 287 10.32 13.98 0.43
N SER A 288 10.21 13.20 -0.62
CA SER A 288 10.40 13.66 -2.02
C SER A 288 9.22 14.48 -2.56
N LEU A 289 8.09 14.51 -1.84
CA LEU A 289 6.91 15.34 -2.09
C LEU A 289 6.46 16.05 -0.82
N ASN A 290 5.92 17.27 -0.97
CA ASN A 290 5.19 17.96 0.09
C ASN A 290 3.67 17.66 0.01
N ASP A 291 2.93 18.06 1.06
CA ASP A 291 1.50 17.77 1.18
C ASP A 291 0.63 18.35 0.05
N GLU A 292 0.96 19.54 -0.46
CA GLU A 292 0.21 20.16 -1.55
C GLU A 292 0.42 19.40 -2.87
N GLU A 293 1.64 18.96 -3.13
CA GLU A 293 1.97 18.12 -4.29
C GLU A 293 1.27 16.76 -4.24
N ILE A 294 1.23 16.13 -3.08
CA ILE A 294 0.50 14.87 -2.87
C ILE A 294 -1.01 15.05 -3.16
N LYS A 295 -1.60 16.13 -2.63
CA LYS A 295 -3.02 16.44 -2.88
C LYS A 295 -3.30 16.75 -4.36
N GLU A 296 -2.39 17.45 -5.05
CA GLU A 296 -2.52 17.75 -6.47
C GLU A 296 -2.46 16.49 -7.32
N LEU A 297 -1.50 15.60 -7.07
CA LEU A 297 -1.41 14.30 -7.74
C LEU A 297 -2.67 13.47 -7.53
N ALA A 298 -3.15 13.39 -6.30
CA ALA A 298 -4.38 12.65 -6.01
C ALA A 298 -5.61 13.23 -6.73
N LYS A 299 -5.73 14.56 -6.86
CA LYS A 299 -6.80 15.19 -7.64
C LYS A 299 -6.70 14.82 -9.13
N GLN A 300 -5.50 14.87 -9.70
CA GLN A 300 -5.29 14.47 -11.10
C GLN A 300 -5.64 12.98 -11.31
N ALA A 301 -5.25 12.10 -10.38
CA ALA A 301 -5.58 10.68 -10.42
C ALA A 301 -7.10 10.44 -10.40
N MET A 302 -7.83 11.13 -9.52
CA MET A 302 -9.30 11.02 -9.45
C MET A 302 -10.01 11.54 -10.71
N ILE A 303 -9.47 12.59 -11.34
CA ILE A 303 -10.00 13.09 -12.63
C ILE A 303 -9.83 12.04 -13.72
N ILE A 304 -8.65 11.41 -13.78
CA ILE A 304 -8.32 10.35 -14.74
C ILE A 304 -9.21 9.12 -14.49
N GLU A 305 -9.30 8.63 -13.26
CA GLU A 305 -10.17 7.50 -12.88
C GLU A 305 -11.64 7.76 -13.27
N LYS A 306 -12.14 8.95 -12.95
CA LYS A 306 -13.51 9.34 -13.31
C LYS A 306 -13.75 9.36 -14.82
N HIS A 307 -12.77 9.77 -15.60
CA HIS A 307 -12.86 9.78 -17.06
C HIS A 307 -12.90 8.36 -17.63
N TYR A 308 -12.00 7.49 -17.20
CA TYR A 308 -11.91 6.11 -17.70
C TYR A 308 -12.92 5.15 -17.06
N GLN A 309 -13.62 5.57 -16.00
CA GLN A 309 -14.62 4.78 -15.23
C GLN A 309 -14.09 3.44 -14.71
N ARG A 310 -12.82 3.39 -14.35
CA ARG A 310 -12.13 2.21 -13.79
C ARG A 310 -10.88 2.61 -13.01
N PRO A 311 -10.36 1.74 -12.12
CA PRO A 311 -9.10 1.96 -11.45
C PRO A 311 -7.94 2.12 -12.43
N MET A 312 -7.00 3.00 -12.09
CA MET A 312 -5.91 3.41 -12.99
C MET A 312 -4.55 3.25 -12.30
N ASP A 313 -3.56 2.86 -13.13
CA ASP A 313 -2.13 2.89 -12.87
C ASP A 313 -1.53 4.07 -13.64
N ILE A 314 -0.88 4.99 -12.94
CA ILE A 314 -0.50 6.30 -13.47
C ILE A 314 0.96 6.60 -13.12
N GLU A 315 1.77 6.88 -14.13
CA GLU A 315 3.13 7.40 -13.95
C GLU A 315 3.11 8.93 -13.94
N TRP A 316 3.83 9.53 -13.02
CA TRP A 316 3.91 10.98 -12.86
C TRP A 316 5.35 11.45 -12.67
N ALA A 317 5.61 12.73 -12.99
CA ALA A 317 6.91 13.36 -12.81
C ALA A 317 6.74 14.84 -12.42
N LYS A 318 7.58 15.34 -11.52
CA LYS A 318 7.70 16.75 -11.16
C LYS A 318 8.84 17.38 -11.95
N ASP A 319 8.58 18.50 -12.58
CA ASP A 319 9.60 19.27 -13.29
C ASP A 319 10.36 20.16 -12.30
N GLY A 320 11.67 19.95 -12.15
CA GLY A 320 12.52 20.74 -11.26
C GLY A 320 12.86 22.16 -11.76
N ILE A 321 12.36 22.54 -12.95
CA ILE A 321 12.55 23.87 -13.53
C ILE A 321 11.32 24.75 -13.30
N ASP A 322 10.13 24.25 -13.71
CA ASP A 322 8.88 25.01 -13.58
C ASP A 322 8.06 24.63 -12.33
N GLY A 323 8.47 23.59 -11.62
CA GLY A 323 7.84 23.12 -10.38
C GLY A 323 6.51 22.38 -10.56
N LYS A 324 6.05 22.13 -11.80
CA LYS A 324 4.76 21.51 -12.08
C LYS A 324 4.83 19.99 -12.04
N LEU A 325 3.69 19.40 -11.75
CA LEU A 325 3.44 17.97 -11.79
C LEU A 325 2.83 17.59 -13.14
N TYR A 326 3.38 16.54 -13.75
CA TYR A 326 2.96 16.04 -15.04
C TYR A 326 2.61 14.56 -14.98
N ILE A 327 1.56 14.16 -15.66
CA ILE A 327 1.21 12.77 -15.92
C ILE A 327 1.96 12.34 -17.19
N VAL A 328 2.76 11.31 -17.08
CA VAL A 328 3.62 10.84 -18.18
C VAL A 328 3.11 9.55 -18.82
N GLN A 329 2.25 8.80 -18.11
CA GLN A 329 1.52 7.64 -18.63
C GLN A 329 0.29 7.36 -17.73
N ALA A 330 -0.80 6.83 -18.31
CA ALA A 330 -1.91 6.26 -17.56
C ALA A 330 -2.43 5.02 -18.29
N ARG A 331 -2.74 3.96 -17.52
CA ARG A 331 -3.33 2.72 -18.03
C ARG A 331 -4.33 2.16 -17.01
N PRO A 332 -5.30 1.33 -17.45
CA PRO A 332 -6.15 0.61 -16.51
C PRO A 332 -5.34 -0.27 -15.55
N GLU A 333 -5.75 -0.29 -14.29
CA GLU A 333 -5.25 -1.27 -13.33
C GLU A 333 -5.95 -2.61 -13.61
N THR A 334 -5.19 -3.71 -13.72
CA THR A 334 -5.73 -5.01 -14.16
C THR A 334 -5.56 -6.13 -13.13
N VAL A 335 -4.72 -5.95 -12.13
CA VAL A 335 -4.36 -7.02 -11.17
C VAL A 335 -5.44 -7.19 -10.09
N CYS A 336 -5.78 -6.12 -9.39
CA CYS A 336 -6.76 -6.18 -8.31
C CYS A 336 -8.21 -6.17 -8.82
N SER A 337 -8.47 -5.57 -9.98
CA SER A 337 -9.82 -5.45 -10.54
C SER A 337 -10.39 -6.76 -11.08
N GLN A 338 -9.58 -7.81 -11.28
CA GLN A 338 -10.01 -9.14 -11.80
C GLN A 338 -10.20 -10.19 -10.72
N SER A 339 -9.92 -9.92 -9.44
CA SER A 339 -10.10 -10.90 -8.36
C SER A 339 -11.59 -11.23 -8.16
N GLU A 340 -11.93 -12.52 -8.07
CA GLU A 340 -13.29 -12.98 -7.77
C GLU A 340 -13.73 -12.47 -6.39
N GLN A 341 -14.69 -11.58 -6.33
CA GLN A 341 -15.16 -10.87 -5.13
C GLN A 341 -15.90 -11.74 -4.11
N ASN A 342 -16.13 -13.04 -4.36
CA ASN A 342 -17.07 -13.84 -3.56
C ASN A 342 -16.44 -14.82 -2.56
N VAL A 343 -15.12 -15.01 -2.54
CA VAL A 343 -14.43 -15.89 -1.60
C VAL A 343 -13.24 -15.17 -0.99
N ILE A 344 -13.26 -15.03 0.32
CA ILE A 344 -12.11 -14.46 1.06
C ILE A 344 -11.22 -15.59 1.54
N GLU A 345 -9.97 -15.63 1.05
CA GLU A 345 -8.94 -16.55 1.53
C GLU A 345 -8.07 -15.85 2.59
N ARG A 346 -7.81 -16.53 3.68
CA ARG A 346 -6.90 -16.05 4.74
C ARG A 346 -5.89 -17.10 5.07
N TYR A 347 -4.65 -16.67 5.13
CA TYR A 347 -3.52 -17.49 5.53
C TYR A 347 -3.15 -17.17 6.97
N GLU A 348 -2.98 -18.19 7.78
CA GLU A 348 -2.64 -18.05 9.20
C GLU A 348 -1.57 -19.07 9.59
N LEU A 349 -0.46 -18.57 10.16
CA LEU A 349 0.60 -19.43 10.68
C LEU A 349 0.14 -20.09 11.98
N ASN A 350 0.28 -21.42 12.08
CA ASN A 350 -0.02 -22.16 13.31
C ASN A 350 1.02 -21.88 14.40
N ASN A 351 2.28 -21.69 14.01
CA ASN A 351 3.38 -21.41 14.91
C ASN A 351 4.35 -20.41 14.26
N LYS A 352 5.15 -19.74 15.06
CA LYS A 352 6.23 -18.85 14.61
C LYS A 352 7.60 -19.44 14.96
N ALA A 353 8.57 -19.20 14.10
CA ALA A 353 9.99 -19.51 14.31
C ALA A 353 10.83 -18.23 14.33
N ASP A 354 12.14 -18.37 14.37
CA ASP A 354 13.05 -17.23 14.30
C ASP A 354 12.91 -16.51 12.95
N VAL A 355 12.79 -15.19 13.01
CA VAL A 355 12.75 -14.33 11.83
C VAL A 355 14.17 -14.17 11.31
N LEU A 356 14.41 -14.58 10.07
CA LEU A 356 15.71 -14.44 9.40
C LEU A 356 15.81 -13.11 8.65
N ILE A 357 14.76 -12.74 7.94
CA ILE A 357 14.67 -11.55 7.09
C ILE A 357 13.29 -10.92 7.25
N GLU A 358 13.25 -9.60 7.15
CA GLU A 358 12.02 -8.84 7.04
C GLU A 358 12.09 -7.85 5.88
N GLY A 359 10.94 -7.49 5.33
CA GLY A 359 10.81 -6.52 4.24
C GLY A 359 9.35 -6.15 3.99
N ARG A 360 9.06 -5.54 2.86
CA ARG A 360 7.71 -5.15 2.48
C ARG A 360 6.93 -6.37 2.00
N ALA A 361 5.80 -6.68 2.62
CA ALA A 361 4.89 -7.74 2.20
C ALA A 361 4.17 -7.38 0.90
N ILE A 362 4.09 -8.33 -0.01
CA ILE A 362 3.31 -8.27 -1.25
C ILE A 362 2.34 -9.45 -1.26
N GLY A 363 1.07 -9.15 -1.40
CA GLY A 363 -0.01 -10.11 -1.19
C GLY A 363 -0.22 -10.43 0.30
N GLN A 364 -1.08 -11.43 0.56
CA GLN A 364 -1.44 -11.83 1.93
C GLN A 364 -1.28 -13.34 2.13
N ARG A 365 -0.43 -13.96 1.33
CA ARG A 365 -0.25 -15.41 1.31
C ARG A 365 1.00 -15.83 2.08
N ILE A 366 1.10 -17.13 2.28
CA ILE A 366 2.27 -17.79 2.87
C ILE A 366 2.76 -18.83 1.88
N GLY A 367 4.07 -18.93 1.71
CA GLY A 367 4.72 -19.95 0.88
C GLY A 367 5.96 -20.48 1.57
N SER A 368 6.25 -21.78 1.41
CA SER A 368 7.43 -22.41 1.99
C SER A 368 8.22 -23.16 0.93
N GLY A 369 9.51 -23.27 1.11
CA GLY A 369 10.38 -24.02 0.22
C GLY A 369 11.88 -23.81 0.48
N PRO A 370 12.72 -24.52 -0.29
CA PRO A 370 14.17 -24.32 -0.27
C PRO A 370 14.53 -22.94 -0.85
N VAL A 371 15.43 -22.23 -0.21
CA VAL A 371 16.01 -20.98 -0.70
C VAL A 371 16.82 -21.27 -1.97
N ARG A 372 16.58 -20.49 -3.01
CA ARG A 372 17.40 -20.47 -4.21
C ARG A 372 17.95 -19.07 -4.44
N LEU A 373 19.27 -18.90 -4.16
CA LEU A 373 19.99 -17.66 -4.43
C LEU A 373 20.31 -17.58 -5.91
N VAL A 374 19.86 -16.52 -6.57
CA VAL A 374 20.09 -16.30 -8.00
C VAL A 374 20.57 -14.86 -8.18
N ASP A 375 21.80 -14.71 -8.66
CA ASP A 375 22.43 -13.40 -8.84
C ASP A 375 22.34 -12.89 -10.28
N SER A 376 22.05 -13.76 -11.24
CA SER A 376 21.99 -13.41 -12.67
C SER A 376 21.09 -14.34 -13.47
N LEU A 377 20.67 -13.88 -14.64
CA LEU A 377 19.83 -14.62 -15.57
C LEU A 377 20.45 -15.98 -16.01
N ASP A 378 21.76 -16.07 -16.05
CA ASP A 378 22.46 -17.32 -16.42
C ASP A 378 22.24 -18.45 -15.38
N GLN A 379 21.85 -18.11 -14.16
CA GLN A 379 21.59 -19.05 -13.06
C GLN A 379 20.12 -19.47 -12.95
N MET A 380 19.25 -18.97 -13.79
CA MET A 380 17.80 -19.26 -13.74
C MET A 380 17.46 -20.75 -13.82
N SER A 381 18.30 -21.53 -14.52
CA SER A 381 18.14 -22.99 -14.62
C SER A 381 18.27 -23.72 -13.27
N LEU A 382 18.80 -23.06 -12.25
CA LEU A 382 18.92 -23.63 -10.90
C LEU A 382 17.58 -23.63 -10.14
N VAL A 383 16.64 -22.76 -10.50
CA VAL A 383 15.34 -22.63 -9.83
C VAL A 383 14.42 -23.80 -10.22
N GLN A 384 13.91 -24.47 -9.22
CA GLN A 384 12.97 -25.59 -9.37
C GLN A 384 11.58 -25.22 -8.86
N GLU A 385 10.59 -26.03 -9.20
CA GLU A 385 9.21 -25.91 -8.73
C GLU A 385 9.17 -25.94 -7.20
N GLY A 386 8.56 -24.93 -6.58
CA GLY A 386 8.43 -24.82 -5.14
C GLY A 386 9.62 -24.17 -4.41
N ASP A 387 10.67 -23.71 -5.11
CA ASP A 387 11.75 -22.97 -4.49
C ASP A 387 11.31 -21.58 -4.02
N VAL A 388 11.94 -21.05 -2.99
CA VAL A 388 11.86 -19.64 -2.61
C VAL A 388 12.96 -18.89 -3.36
N LEU A 389 12.56 -18.10 -4.35
CA LEU A 389 13.50 -17.32 -5.17
C LEU A 389 14.03 -16.12 -4.38
N VAL A 390 15.35 -16.03 -4.22
CA VAL A 390 16.02 -14.94 -3.51
C VAL A 390 17.02 -14.26 -4.42
N THR A 391 16.88 -12.96 -4.63
CA THR A 391 17.72 -12.18 -5.53
C THR A 391 17.87 -10.72 -5.08
N ASP A 392 18.76 -9.95 -5.71
CA ASP A 392 18.92 -8.53 -5.42
C ASP A 392 17.69 -7.72 -5.88
N MET A 393 17.29 -7.92 -7.13
CA MET A 393 16.07 -7.37 -7.75
C MET A 393 15.65 -8.23 -8.94
N THR A 394 14.43 -8.06 -9.43
CA THR A 394 13.96 -8.72 -10.65
C THR A 394 13.64 -7.70 -11.72
N ASP A 395 13.76 -8.12 -12.97
CA ASP A 395 13.26 -7.44 -14.15
C ASP A 395 12.35 -8.40 -14.94
N PRO A 396 11.72 -7.96 -16.04
CA PRO A 396 10.79 -8.81 -16.78
C PRO A 396 11.39 -10.12 -17.33
N ASP A 397 12.70 -10.26 -17.46
CA ASP A 397 13.35 -11.51 -17.89
C ASP A 397 13.29 -12.63 -16.85
N TRP A 398 12.95 -12.29 -15.58
CA TRP A 398 12.84 -13.23 -14.49
C TRP A 398 11.47 -13.96 -14.43
N GLU A 399 10.48 -13.51 -15.17
CA GLU A 399 9.12 -14.09 -15.13
C GLU A 399 9.07 -15.63 -15.28
N PRO A 400 9.84 -16.28 -16.18
CA PRO A 400 9.80 -17.74 -16.32
C PRO A 400 10.21 -18.50 -15.06
N VAL A 401 11.11 -17.95 -14.25
CA VAL A 401 11.54 -18.58 -12.98
C VAL A 401 10.65 -18.19 -11.83
N MET A 402 10.11 -16.98 -11.84
CA MET A 402 9.14 -16.55 -10.83
C MET A 402 7.88 -17.42 -10.84
N LYS A 403 7.45 -17.92 -11.99
CA LYS A 403 6.33 -18.88 -12.13
C LYS A 403 6.55 -20.22 -11.43
N LYS A 404 7.79 -20.63 -11.20
CA LYS A 404 8.13 -21.87 -10.50
C LYS A 404 8.26 -21.67 -8.98
N ALA A 405 8.43 -20.41 -8.55
CA ALA A 405 8.70 -20.11 -7.16
C ALA A 405 7.45 -20.29 -6.28
N SER A 406 7.63 -20.79 -5.07
CA SER A 406 6.62 -20.78 -4.01
C SER A 406 6.50 -19.42 -3.33
N ALA A 407 7.58 -18.62 -3.37
CA ALA A 407 7.68 -17.27 -2.86
C ALA A 407 8.87 -16.53 -3.47
N ILE A 408 8.86 -15.19 -3.38
CA ILE A 408 9.94 -14.35 -3.89
C ILE A 408 10.44 -13.43 -2.77
N VAL A 409 11.77 -13.26 -2.66
CA VAL A 409 12.40 -12.35 -1.69
C VAL A 409 13.46 -11.52 -2.39
N THR A 410 13.37 -10.19 -2.30
CA THR A 410 14.33 -9.31 -2.95
C THR A 410 14.97 -8.30 -1.98
N ASN A 411 16.25 -7.95 -2.22
CA ASN A 411 16.91 -6.89 -1.46
C ASN A 411 16.29 -5.52 -1.75
N ARG A 412 15.96 -5.26 -3.01
CA ARG A 412 15.44 -3.96 -3.47
C ARG A 412 14.01 -4.09 -3.95
N GLY A 413 13.34 -2.95 -4.01
CA GLY A 413 11.99 -2.80 -4.56
C GLY A 413 10.98 -2.30 -3.54
N GLY A 414 9.91 -1.72 -4.06
CA GLY A 414 8.71 -1.33 -3.34
C GLY A 414 7.50 -2.07 -3.88
N ARG A 415 6.30 -1.67 -3.45
CA ARG A 415 5.02 -2.31 -3.85
C ARG A 415 4.72 -2.26 -5.36
N THR A 416 5.42 -1.41 -6.08
CA THR A 416 5.21 -1.18 -7.51
C THR A 416 6.34 -1.73 -8.38
N CYS A 417 7.32 -2.43 -7.79
CA CYS A 417 8.40 -3.05 -8.54
C CYS A 417 7.93 -4.27 -9.33
N HIS A 418 8.73 -4.69 -10.29
CA HIS A 418 8.43 -5.85 -11.13
C HIS A 418 8.14 -7.11 -10.30
N ALA A 419 8.97 -7.42 -9.29
CA ALA A 419 8.74 -8.56 -8.39
C ALA A 419 7.35 -8.50 -7.73
N ALA A 420 6.92 -7.33 -7.28
CA ALA A 420 5.63 -7.13 -6.64
C ALA A 420 4.45 -7.32 -7.61
N ILE A 421 4.56 -6.78 -8.82
CA ILE A 421 3.51 -6.90 -9.85
C ILE A 421 3.32 -8.37 -10.23
N ILE A 422 4.39 -9.05 -10.60
CA ILE A 422 4.33 -10.46 -11.02
C ILE A 422 3.89 -11.39 -9.88
N ALA A 423 4.35 -11.14 -8.63
CA ALA A 423 3.89 -11.94 -7.49
C ALA A 423 2.37 -11.85 -7.28
N ARG A 424 1.77 -10.66 -7.47
CA ARG A 424 0.31 -10.48 -7.42
C ARG A 424 -0.39 -11.23 -8.57
N GLU A 425 0.11 -11.10 -9.79
CA GLU A 425 -0.43 -11.80 -10.96
C GLU A 425 -0.38 -13.32 -10.80
N LEU A 426 0.73 -13.85 -10.28
CA LEU A 426 0.89 -15.27 -10.02
C LEU A 426 0.18 -15.75 -8.75
N GLY A 427 -0.26 -14.83 -7.89
CA GLY A 427 -0.88 -15.16 -6.62
C GLY A 427 0.06 -15.83 -5.63
N ILE A 428 1.35 -15.51 -5.63
CA ILE A 428 2.37 -16.01 -4.69
C ILE A 428 2.81 -14.90 -3.74
N PRO A 429 3.25 -15.22 -2.49
CA PRO A 429 3.77 -14.21 -1.59
C PRO A 429 5.13 -13.70 -2.08
N ALA A 430 5.35 -12.39 -1.91
CA ALA A 430 6.69 -11.84 -2.08
C ALA A 430 7.05 -10.86 -0.97
N ILE A 431 8.33 -10.80 -0.62
CA ILE A 431 8.90 -9.81 0.30
C ILE A 431 9.95 -9.02 -0.46
N VAL A 432 9.75 -7.70 -0.54
CA VAL A 432 10.65 -6.83 -1.30
C VAL A 432 11.29 -5.77 -0.40
N GLY A 433 12.41 -5.21 -0.84
CA GLY A 433 13.07 -4.14 -0.10
C GLY A 433 13.75 -4.60 1.20
N CYS A 434 14.15 -5.85 1.29
CA CYS A 434 14.77 -6.43 2.50
C CYS A 434 16.16 -5.87 2.82
N GLY A 435 16.88 -5.38 1.82
CA GLY A 435 18.22 -4.84 1.97
C GLY A 435 19.33 -5.88 2.07
N ASN A 436 19.10 -7.02 2.69
CA ASN A 436 20.10 -8.03 3.02
C ASN A 436 19.68 -9.49 2.80
N ALA A 437 18.64 -9.76 2.03
CA ALA A 437 18.12 -11.12 1.83
C ALA A 437 19.16 -12.07 1.21
N THR A 438 19.88 -11.62 0.18
CA THR A 438 20.90 -12.41 -0.50
C THR A 438 22.13 -12.76 0.37
N SER A 439 22.38 -11.97 1.42
CA SER A 439 23.45 -12.22 2.39
C SER A 439 22.99 -12.87 3.68
N GLY A 440 21.71 -12.72 4.04
CA GLY A 440 21.11 -13.22 5.28
C GLY A 440 20.49 -14.62 5.15
N LEU A 441 20.18 -15.06 3.94
CA LEU A 441 19.65 -16.40 3.67
C LEU A 441 20.71 -17.32 3.09
N THR A 442 20.61 -18.61 3.41
CA THR A 442 21.58 -19.63 2.95
C THR A 442 20.92 -20.45 1.83
N ASP A 443 21.59 -20.57 0.68
CA ASP A 443 21.12 -21.37 -0.44
C ASP A 443 20.84 -22.83 -0.04
N GLY A 444 19.71 -23.36 -0.47
CA GLY A 444 19.22 -24.71 -0.13
C GLY A 444 18.63 -24.86 1.27
N SER A 445 18.66 -23.84 2.14
CA SER A 445 17.94 -23.89 3.43
C SER A 445 16.44 -23.77 3.22
N THR A 446 15.65 -24.51 4.01
CA THR A 446 14.18 -24.39 3.95
C THR A 446 13.72 -23.21 4.80
N VAL A 447 12.81 -22.40 4.22
CA VAL A 447 12.22 -21.23 4.88
C VAL A 447 10.73 -21.14 4.61
N THR A 448 10.03 -20.37 5.45
CA THR A 448 8.62 -19.97 5.23
C THR A 448 8.56 -18.47 5.08
N VAL A 449 7.98 -18.03 3.98
CA VAL A 449 7.75 -16.62 3.63
C VAL A 449 6.30 -16.27 3.95
N SER A 450 6.09 -15.39 4.91
CA SER A 450 4.76 -14.95 5.35
C SER A 450 4.52 -13.49 4.98
N CYS A 451 3.48 -13.26 4.19
CA CYS A 451 2.92 -11.94 3.90
C CYS A 451 1.56 -11.72 4.61
N ALA A 452 1.13 -12.66 5.45
CA ALA A 452 -0.19 -12.64 6.09
C ALA A 452 -0.28 -11.79 7.36
N GLU A 453 0.80 -11.12 7.79
CA GLU A 453 0.90 -10.44 9.08
C GLU A 453 0.80 -8.91 9.00
N GLY A 454 0.49 -8.37 7.84
CA GLY A 454 0.36 -6.92 7.56
C GLY A 454 1.36 -6.44 6.52
N GLU A 455 1.77 -5.18 6.60
CA GLU A 455 2.67 -4.59 5.59
C GLU A 455 4.11 -5.09 5.67
N THR A 456 4.52 -5.67 6.79
CA THR A 456 5.83 -6.30 6.94
C THR A 456 5.71 -7.78 6.65
N GLY A 457 6.45 -8.25 5.68
CA GLY A 457 6.62 -9.67 5.40
C GLY A 457 7.82 -10.24 6.16
N TYR A 458 7.72 -11.49 6.55
CA TYR A 458 8.73 -12.20 7.35
C TYR A 458 9.17 -13.48 6.67
N VAL A 459 10.49 -13.70 6.64
CA VAL A 459 11.08 -14.99 6.28
C VAL A 459 11.45 -15.71 7.56
N TYR A 460 10.76 -16.79 7.85
CA TYR A 460 10.98 -17.62 9.02
C TYR A 460 11.88 -18.81 8.71
N GLN A 461 12.64 -19.23 9.70
CA GLN A 461 13.45 -20.45 9.61
C GLN A 461 12.58 -21.70 9.56
N GLY A 462 12.85 -22.60 8.63
CA GLY A 462 12.16 -23.89 8.48
C GLY A 462 10.85 -23.82 7.71
N GLU A 463 10.25 -24.98 7.54
CA GLU A 463 8.90 -25.15 6.98
C GLU A 463 7.89 -25.09 8.11
N LEU A 464 7.06 -24.04 8.11
CA LEU A 464 6.02 -23.83 9.11
C LEU A 464 4.66 -24.25 8.56
N GLU A 465 3.85 -24.88 9.39
CA GLU A 465 2.48 -25.20 9.07
C GLU A 465 1.61 -23.95 9.11
N PHE A 466 0.72 -23.80 8.13
CA PHE A 466 -0.27 -22.73 8.06
C PHE A 466 -1.62 -23.25 7.57
N GLU A 467 -2.67 -22.55 7.93
CA GLU A 467 -4.03 -22.83 7.50
C GLU A 467 -4.51 -21.80 6.47
N ILE A 468 -5.33 -22.26 5.51
CA ILE A 468 -6.04 -21.40 4.56
C ILE A 468 -7.52 -21.45 4.91
N LYS A 469 -8.02 -20.37 5.51
CA LYS A 469 -9.44 -20.22 5.83
C LYS A 469 -10.16 -19.59 4.64
N ARG A 470 -11.18 -20.26 4.13
CA ARG A 470 -12.01 -19.80 3.00
C ARG A 470 -13.41 -19.47 3.49
N SER A 471 -13.85 -18.24 3.28
CA SER A 471 -15.19 -17.78 3.66
C SER A 471 -15.92 -17.27 2.41
N ALA A 472 -17.07 -17.88 2.09
CA ALA A 472 -17.93 -17.39 1.02
C ALA A 472 -18.81 -16.24 1.56
N VAL A 473 -18.91 -15.15 0.81
CA VAL A 473 -19.73 -13.99 1.14
C VAL A 473 -21.04 -14.08 0.34
N ASP A 474 -21.98 -14.88 0.85
CA ASP A 474 -23.38 -14.88 0.37
C ASP A 474 -24.18 -13.76 1.05
N GLU A 475 -25.46 -13.58 0.71
CA GLU A 475 -26.32 -12.60 1.37
C GLU A 475 -26.40 -12.85 2.89
N LEU A 476 -25.86 -11.89 3.65
CA LEU A 476 -25.86 -11.96 5.11
C LEU A 476 -27.24 -11.59 5.68
N PRO A 477 -27.75 -12.31 6.69
CA PRO A 477 -29.04 -12.01 7.31
C PRO A 477 -29.01 -10.69 8.07
N MET A 478 -30.14 -9.97 8.08
CA MET A 478 -30.34 -8.82 8.94
C MET A 478 -30.44 -9.25 10.40
N LEU A 479 -29.66 -8.61 11.27
CA LEU A 479 -29.62 -8.89 12.70
C LEU A 479 -30.12 -7.69 13.52
N PRO A 480 -30.72 -7.90 14.70
CA PRO A 480 -31.05 -6.81 15.62
C PRO A 480 -29.81 -6.19 16.29
N THR A 481 -28.71 -6.93 16.34
CA THR A 481 -27.42 -6.52 16.89
C THR A 481 -26.42 -6.29 15.77
N LYS A 482 -25.66 -5.20 15.83
CA LYS A 482 -24.63 -4.87 14.84
C LYS A 482 -23.40 -5.76 14.99
N VAL A 483 -22.90 -6.30 13.87
CA VAL A 483 -21.63 -7.03 13.84
C VAL A 483 -20.53 -6.06 13.42
N MET A 484 -19.62 -5.78 14.35
CA MET A 484 -18.49 -4.89 14.20
C MET A 484 -17.17 -5.68 14.28
N MET A 485 -16.05 -5.01 14.02
CA MET A 485 -14.73 -5.64 14.07
C MET A 485 -13.84 -5.07 15.17
N ASN A 486 -12.94 -5.91 15.65
CA ASN A 486 -11.76 -5.52 16.42
C ASN A 486 -10.59 -5.31 15.44
N VAL A 487 -10.08 -4.08 15.32
CA VAL A 487 -8.98 -3.75 14.41
C VAL A 487 -7.83 -3.18 15.23
N GLY A 488 -6.78 -3.98 15.41
CA GLY A 488 -5.59 -3.54 16.13
C GLY A 488 -4.52 -2.94 15.21
N ASN A 489 -4.29 -3.59 14.07
CA ASN A 489 -3.23 -3.21 13.13
C ASN A 489 -3.77 -2.31 12.00
N PRO A 490 -3.35 -1.03 11.90
CA PRO A 490 -3.76 -0.14 10.81
C PRO A 490 -3.38 -0.66 9.43
N ASP A 491 -2.28 -1.41 9.31
CA ASP A 491 -1.78 -1.93 8.04
C ASP A 491 -2.76 -2.91 7.37
N ARG A 492 -3.67 -3.50 8.15
CA ARG A 492 -4.69 -4.42 7.66
C ARG A 492 -6.08 -3.79 7.52
N ALA A 493 -6.20 -2.47 7.78
CA ALA A 493 -7.50 -1.81 7.84
C ALA A 493 -8.23 -1.84 6.50
N PHE A 494 -7.54 -1.58 5.39
CA PHE A 494 -8.14 -1.60 4.05
C PHE A 494 -8.60 -3.00 3.65
N ASP A 495 -7.83 -4.02 3.98
CA ASP A 495 -8.18 -5.42 3.79
C ASP A 495 -9.40 -5.83 4.63
N PHE A 496 -9.39 -5.51 5.92
CA PHE A 496 -10.51 -5.83 6.80
C PHE A 496 -11.80 -5.08 6.44
N ALA A 497 -11.71 -3.88 5.86
CA ALA A 497 -12.87 -3.14 5.42
C ALA A 497 -13.64 -3.82 4.27
N GLN A 498 -12.99 -4.71 3.51
CA GLN A 498 -13.61 -5.51 2.45
C GLN A 498 -14.51 -6.63 3.02
N ILE A 499 -14.30 -7.04 4.27
CA ILE A 499 -15.16 -8.01 4.94
C ILE A 499 -16.47 -7.31 5.31
N PRO A 500 -17.64 -7.95 5.12
CA PRO A 500 -18.91 -7.42 5.60
C PRO A 500 -18.83 -7.04 7.06
N ASN A 501 -19.22 -5.80 7.39
CA ASN A 501 -19.15 -5.27 8.74
C ASN A 501 -20.06 -4.06 8.93
N GLU A 502 -20.29 -3.69 10.18
CA GLU A 502 -21.00 -2.47 10.54
C GLU A 502 -20.10 -1.44 11.29
N GLY A 503 -18.80 -1.53 11.11
CA GLY A 503 -17.78 -0.63 11.64
C GLY A 503 -16.80 -1.31 12.59
N VAL A 504 -16.04 -0.50 13.33
CA VAL A 504 -15.01 -0.95 14.26
C VAL A 504 -15.45 -0.64 15.70
N GLY A 505 -15.64 -1.70 16.49
CA GLY A 505 -16.02 -1.55 17.91
C GLY A 505 -14.83 -1.40 18.84
N LEU A 506 -13.62 -1.76 18.37
CA LEU A 506 -12.37 -1.56 19.11
C LEU A 506 -11.19 -1.36 18.15
N ALA A 507 -10.67 -0.14 18.10
CA ALA A 507 -9.36 0.15 17.58
C ALA A 507 -8.42 0.48 18.75
N ARG A 508 -7.24 -0.16 18.82
CA ARG A 508 -6.31 -0.06 19.96
C ARG A 508 -5.12 0.82 19.61
N LEU A 509 -4.91 1.92 20.35
CA LEU A 509 -3.75 2.79 20.16
C LEU A 509 -2.42 2.10 20.45
N GLU A 510 -2.39 1.11 21.33
CA GLU A 510 -1.17 0.39 21.72
C GLU A 510 -0.48 -0.25 20.51
N PHE A 511 -1.23 -0.77 19.54
CA PHE A 511 -0.66 -1.31 18.31
C PHE A 511 0.03 -0.24 17.46
N ILE A 512 -0.60 0.94 17.36
CA ILE A 512 -0.03 2.08 16.64
C ILE A 512 1.24 2.55 17.35
N ILE A 513 1.18 2.74 18.68
CA ILE A 513 2.31 3.20 19.48
C ILE A 513 3.48 2.20 19.39
N ASN A 514 3.24 0.90 19.55
CA ASN A 514 4.27 -0.11 19.47
C ASN A 514 4.91 -0.24 18.08
N LYS A 515 4.10 -0.31 17.03
CA LYS A 515 4.59 -0.57 15.66
C LYS A 515 5.11 0.68 14.95
N MET A 516 4.35 1.79 15.01
CA MET A 516 4.63 2.96 14.19
C MET A 516 5.52 3.99 14.90
N ILE A 517 5.53 3.99 16.24
CA ILE A 517 6.28 4.94 17.05
C ILE A 517 7.45 4.24 17.76
N GLY A 518 7.18 3.26 18.60
CA GLY A 518 8.16 2.45 19.31
C GLY A 518 8.97 3.21 20.39
N ILE A 519 8.59 4.46 20.70
CA ILE A 519 9.30 5.34 21.64
C ILE A 519 8.32 5.78 22.73
N HIS A 520 8.79 5.80 23.97
CA HIS A 520 8.00 6.30 25.10
C HIS A 520 7.72 7.81 24.94
N PRO A 521 6.45 8.28 25.10
CA PRO A 521 6.10 9.69 24.86
C PRO A 521 6.90 10.66 25.74
N LYS A 522 7.23 10.31 26.98
CA LYS A 522 8.11 11.12 27.84
C LYS A 522 9.53 11.29 27.31
N ALA A 523 10.05 10.28 26.62
CA ALA A 523 11.39 10.39 26.01
C ALA A 523 11.40 11.41 24.86
N LEU A 524 10.26 11.55 24.14
CA LEU A 524 10.09 12.55 23.09
C LEU A 524 9.82 13.94 23.67
N LEU A 525 8.94 14.07 24.68
CA LEU A 525 8.65 15.33 25.37
C LEU A 525 9.91 15.92 26.03
N ASN A 526 10.76 15.07 26.63
CA ASN A 526 12.01 15.47 27.28
C ASN A 526 13.23 15.15 26.41
N PHE A 527 13.13 15.31 25.09
CA PHE A 527 14.18 14.91 24.14
C PHE A 527 15.53 15.55 24.45
N ASP A 528 15.55 16.83 24.83
CA ASP A 528 16.80 17.55 25.14
C ASP A 528 17.54 17.02 26.38
N GLU A 529 16.85 16.32 27.26
CA GLU A 529 17.42 15.75 28.48
C GLU A 529 17.94 14.30 28.29
N GLN A 530 17.71 13.70 27.12
CA GLN A 530 18.10 12.32 26.85
C GLN A 530 19.61 12.15 26.62
N SER A 531 20.12 10.93 26.82
CA SER A 531 21.52 10.60 26.49
C SER A 531 21.83 10.78 25.00
N ALA A 532 23.12 10.92 24.67
CA ALA A 532 23.54 11.10 23.29
C ALA A 532 23.16 9.88 22.41
N GLU A 533 23.25 8.68 22.96
CA GLU A 533 22.89 7.42 22.28
C GLU A 533 21.38 7.40 21.98
N LEU A 534 20.56 7.71 22.98
CA LEU A 534 19.10 7.71 22.83
C LEU A 534 18.64 8.82 21.87
N LYS A 535 19.26 10.00 21.90
CA LYS A 535 19.01 11.05 20.91
C LYS A 535 19.33 10.60 19.48
N ALA A 536 20.44 9.89 19.30
CA ALA A 536 20.81 9.38 17.98
C ALA A 536 19.77 8.36 17.46
N GLU A 537 19.32 7.45 18.30
CA GLU A 537 18.26 6.48 17.97
C GLU A 537 16.93 7.16 17.64
N ILE A 538 16.51 8.14 18.47
CA ILE A 538 15.29 8.92 18.22
C ILE A 538 15.40 9.67 16.90
N ASN A 539 16.51 10.39 16.65
CA ASN A 539 16.71 11.15 15.42
C ASN A 539 16.65 10.28 14.16
N GLN A 540 17.09 9.02 14.24
CA GLN A 540 16.96 8.10 13.13
C GLN A 540 15.49 7.77 12.81
N ARG A 541 14.63 7.64 13.82
CA ARG A 541 13.21 7.27 13.67
C ARG A 541 12.32 8.44 13.25
N ILE A 542 12.65 9.67 13.68
CA ILE A 542 11.82 10.87 13.42
C ILE A 542 12.12 11.55 12.08
N ARG A 543 12.95 10.94 11.22
CA ARG A 543 13.28 11.50 9.90
C ARG A 543 12.01 11.81 9.10
N GLY A 544 12.02 12.96 8.40
CA GLY A 544 10.87 13.44 7.64
C GLY A 544 9.81 14.18 8.47
N TYR A 545 9.94 14.22 9.80
CA TYR A 545 9.05 14.96 10.71
C TYR A 545 9.76 16.19 11.28
N LYS A 546 8.97 17.20 11.67
CA LYS A 546 9.48 18.50 12.11
C LYS A 546 10.28 18.42 13.41
N ASP A 547 9.78 17.66 14.37
CA ASP A 547 10.35 17.49 15.70
C ASP A 547 9.80 16.19 16.35
N PRO A 548 10.36 15.77 17.52
CA PRO A 548 9.91 14.54 18.19
C PRO A 548 8.43 14.50 18.56
N ILE A 549 7.82 15.63 18.89
CA ILE A 549 6.41 15.74 19.27
C ILE A 549 5.54 15.63 18.02
N ASP A 550 5.90 16.34 16.94
CA ASP A 550 5.20 16.25 15.68
C ASP A 550 5.22 14.82 15.12
N PHE A 551 6.34 14.11 15.25
CA PHE A 551 6.45 12.69 14.90
C PHE A 551 5.41 11.84 15.64
N TYR A 552 5.34 11.97 16.97
CA TYR A 552 4.42 11.17 17.79
C TYR A 552 2.95 11.42 17.39
N VAL A 553 2.56 12.69 17.36
CA VAL A 553 1.20 13.10 17.04
C VAL A 553 0.83 12.71 15.60
N SER A 554 1.74 12.90 14.64
CA SER A 554 1.52 12.56 13.24
C SER A 554 1.38 11.05 13.03
N LYS A 555 2.26 10.23 13.63
CA LYS A 555 2.15 8.76 13.54
C LYS A 555 0.87 8.22 14.19
N LEU A 556 0.47 8.78 15.31
CA LEU A 556 -0.78 8.42 15.95
C LEU A 556 -1.99 8.81 15.08
N THR A 557 -1.95 10.04 14.52
CA THR A 557 -2.96 10.53 13.56
C THR A 557 -3.05 9.61 12.34
N GLU A 558 -1.93 9.26 11.72
CA GLU A 558 -1.87 8.36 10.56
C GLU A 558 -2.49 7.00 10.86
N GLY A 559 -2.14 6.37 11.98
CA GLY A 559 -2.69 5.06 12.35
C GLY A 559 -4.21 5.10 12.57
N ILE A 560 -4.70 6.12 13.30
CA ILE A 560 -6.15 6.31 13.53
C ILE A 560 -6.87 6.63 12.21
N ALA A 561 -6.31 7.55 11.41
CA ALA A 561 -6.91 7.98 10.15
C ALA A 561 -6.98 6.84 9.12
N THR A 562 -5.97 5.96 9.08
CA THR A 562 -5.99 4.77 8.21
C THR A 562 -7.16 3.86 8.56
N ILE A 563 -7.38 3.57 9.84
CA ILE A 563 -8.54 2.76 10.26
C ILE A 563 -9.85 3.52 9.98
N ALA A 564 -9.92 4.80 10.35
CA ALA A 564 -11.15 5.59 10.20
C ALA A 564 -11.56 5.77 8.74
N SER A 565 -10.61 5.96 7.83
CA SER A 565 -10.86 6.09 6.39
C SER A 565 -11.28 4.78 5.75
N ALA A 566 -10.67 3.66 6.15
CA ALA A 566 -11.01 2.33 5.66
C ALA A 566 -12.47 1.97 5.93
N PHE A 567 -13.00 2.38 7.09
CA PHE A 567 -14.38 2.10 7.50
C PHE A 567 -15.34 3.27 7.31
N TRP A 568 -14.91 4.38 6.70
CA TRP A 568 -15.78 5.52 6.42
C TRP A 568 -17.00 5.11 5.56
N PRO A 569 -18.25 5.58 5.87
CA PRO A 569 -18.66 6.44 7.00
C PRO A 569 -19.07 5.66 8.26
N LYS A 570 -18.79 4.35 8.33
CA LYS A 570 -19.14 3.50 9.47
C LYS A 570 -18.39 3.91 10.73
N ARG A 571 -19.00 3.68 11.88
CA ARG A 571 -18.45 4.00 13.20
C ARG A 571 -17.12 3.33 13.47
N VAL A 572 -16.18 4.07 14.06
CA VAL A 572 -14.89 3.55 14.55
C VAL A 572 -14.68 4.03 15.98
N ILE A 573 -14.64 3.09 16.93
CA ILE A 573 -14.39 3.39 18.34
C ILE A 573 -12.91 3.17 18.64
N VAL A 574 -12.19 4.26 18.92
CA VAL A 574 -10.77 4.26 19.23
C VAL A 574 -10.58 4.26 20.74
N ARG A 575 -10.00 3.19 21.27
CA ARG A 575 -9.60 3.12 22.68
C ARG A 575 -8.30 3.90 22.89
N MET A 576 -8.35 4.88 23.80
CA MET A 576 -7.16 5.57 24.26
C MET A 576 -6.17 4.58 24.89
N SER A 577 -4.89 4.92 24.94
CA SER A 577 -3.83 3.95 25.32
C SER A 577 -4.05 3.33 26.71
N ASP A 578 -3.92 2.01 26.78
CA ASP A 578 -4.11 1.22 28.01
C ASP A 578 -2.87 0.35 28.31
N PHE A 579 -1.69 0.93 28.12
CA PHE A 579 -0.45 0.28 28.52
C PHE A 579 -0.32 0.17 30.01
N LYS A 580 0.16 -0.96 30.46
CA LYS A 580 0.69 -1.17 31.81
C LYS A 580 2.10 -0.59 31.93
N SER A 581 2.57 -0.35 33.16
CA SER A 581 3.89 0.23 33.38
C SER A 581 5.03 -0.62 32.81
N ASN A 582 4.94 -1.94 32.88
CA ASN A 582 5.92 -2.85 32.28
C ASN A 582 5.92 -2.77 30.73
N GLU A 583 4.77 -2.58 30.10
CA GLU A 583 4.65 -2.43 28.64
C GLU A 583 5.24 -1.10 28.18
N TYR A 584 4.90 0.02 28.84
CA TYR A 584 5.53 1.32 28.56
C TYR A 584 7.04 1.31 28.80
N SER A 585 7.50 0.61 29.81
CA SER A 585 8.94 0.46 30.11
C SER A 585 9.73 -0.20 28.98
N ASN A 586 9.09 -1.04 28.16
CA ASN A 586 9.72 -1.71 27.03
C ASN A 586 9.88 -0.82 25.79
N LEU A 587 9.18 0.32 25.71
CA LEU A 587 9.38 1.28 24.65
C LEU A 587 10.75 1.96 24.79
N VAL A 588 11.31 2.39 23.66
CA VAL A 588 12.60 3.11 23.64
C VAL A 588 12.53 4.31 24.58
N GLY A 589 13.49 4.39 25.50
CA GLY A 589 13.54 5.42 26.55
C GLY A 589 12.59 5.21 27.74
N GLY A 590 11.73 4.16 27.73
CA GLY A 590 10.68 3.97 28.74
C GLY A 590 11.16 3.62 30.15
N LYS A 591 12.26 2.89 30.28
CA LYS A 591 12.78 2.39 31.58
C LYS A 591 13.03 3.50 32.62
N GLY A 592 13.32 4.73 32.17
CA GLY A 592 13.61 5.86 33.07
C GLY A 592 12.36 6.56 33.60
N PHE A 593 11.18 6.30 33.05
CA PHE A 593 9.94 7.02 33.35
C PHE A 593 8.87 6.17 34.03
N GLU A 594 8.99 4.86 33.96
CA GLU A 594 7.95 3.97 34.47
C GLU A 594 8.29 3.40 35.85
N PRO A 595 7.31 3.37 36.78
CA PRO A 595 7.50 2.75 38.08
C PRO A 595 7.59 1.23 37.98
N HIS A 596 8.35 0.60 38.85
CA HIS A 596 8.26 -0.85 39.04
C HIS A 596 7.03 -1.16 39.88
N GLU A 597 6.11 -1.94 39.36
CA GLU A 597 4.89 -2.37 40.04
C GLU A 597 4.90 -3.90 40.22
N GLU A 598 4.48 -4.38 41.39
CA GLU A 598 4.37 -5.83 41.62
C GLU A 598 3.24 -6.47 40.82
N ASN A 599 2.16 -5.73 40.62
CA ASN A 599 1.04 -6.15 39.79
C ASN A 599 0.61 -5.02 38.81
N PRO A 600 1.29 -4.89 37.67
CA PRO A 600 0.96 -3.86 36.69
C PRO A 600 -0.47 -3.94 36.14
N MET A 601 -1.09 -5.13 36.20
CA MET A 601 -2.47 -5.35 35.75
C MET A 601 -3.49 -4.52 36.54
N LEU A 602 -3.26 -4.32 37.84
CA LEU A 602 -4.10 -3.56 38.76
C LEU A 602 -3.54 -2.17 39.06
N GLY A 603 -2.40 -1.85 38.52
CA GLY A 603 -1.60 -0.67 38.85
C GLY A 603 -1.94 0.59 38.06
N PHE A 604 -0.92 1.29 37.65
CA PHE A 604 -0.97 2.59 36.97
C PHE A 604 -1.27 2.45 35.47
N ARG A 605 -2.55 2.32 35.14
CA ARG A 605 -3.04 2.14 33.77
C ARG A 605 -4.40 2.85 33.55
N GLY A 606 -4.76 3.09 32.28
CA GLY A 606 -6.03 3.65 31.86
C GLY A 606 -6.30 5.05 32.45
N ALA A 607 -7.53 5.30 32.85
CA ALA A 607 -8.01 6.61 33.32
C ALA A 607 -7.13 7.24 34.41
N SER A 608 -6.69 6.46 35.41
CA SER A 608 -5.83 6.95 36.49
C SER A 608 -4.49 7.48 36.00
N ARG A 609 -3.95 6.93 34.93
CA ARG A 609 -2.73 7.38 34.29
C ARG A 609 -2.92 8.74 33.62
N TYR A 610 -4.02 8.94 32.90
CA TYR A 610 -4.30 10.19 32.16
C TYR A 610 -4.44 11.41 33.07
N ILE A 611 -5.14 11.23 34.18
CA ILE A 611 -5.38 12.34 35.14
C ILE A 611 -4.21 12.59 36.10
N SER A 612 -3.16 11.74 36.02
CA SER A 612 -1.96 11.93 36.81
C SER A 612 -1.07 13.03 36.25
N PRO A 613 -0.59 13.98 37.09
CA PRO A 613 0.35 15.01 36.65
C PRO A 613 1.63 14.46 36.00
N VAL A 614 1.96 13.20 36.27
CA VAL A 614 3.15 12.54 35.68
C VAL A 614 2.94 12.18 34.22
N PHE A 615 1.68 11.99 33.74
CA PHE A 615 1.37 11.49 32.40
C PHE A 615 0.40 12.38 31.60
N GLU A 616 -0.15 13.40 32.22
CA GLU A 616 -1.15 14.30 31.60
C GLU A 616 -0.67 14.88 30.27
N ASP A 617 0.58 15.31 30.17
CA ASP A 617 1.19 15.83 28.96
C ASP A 617 1.35 14.78 27.84
N CYS A 618 1.54 13.51 28.18
CA CYS A 618 1.54 12.40 27.22
C CYS A 618 0.13 12.15 26.68
N PHE A 619 -0.88 12.20 27.55
CA PHE A 619 -2.28 12.04 27.15
C PHE A 619 -2.74 13.21 26.26
N GLU A 620 -2.21 14.42 26.48
CA GLU A 620 -2.46 15.56 25.59
C GLU A 620 -2.07 15.25 24.14
N LEU A 621 -0.95 14.56 23.91
CA LEU A 621 -0.51 14.17 22.56
C LEU A 621 -1.53 13.23 21.87
N GLU A 622 -2.12 12.29 22.62
CA GLU A 622 -3.17 11.41 22.09
C GLU A 622 -4.43 12.23 21.71
N THR A 623 -4.82 13.18 22.56
CA THR A 623 -5.97 14.05 22.27
C THR A 623 -5.72 14.96 21.07
N GLN A 624 -4.51 15.42 20.86
CA GLN A 624 -4.11 16.18 19.67
C GLN A 624 -4.27 15.35 18.39
N ALA A 625 -3.86 14.08 18.41
CA ALA A 625 -4.03 13.18 17.27
C ALA A 625 -5.53 12.97 16.94
N ILE A 626 -6.37 12.71 17.93
CA ILE A 626 -7.82 12.59 17.73
C ILE A 626 -8.43 13.88 17.15
N LYS A 627 -7.99 15.06 17.63
CA LYS A 627 -8.46 16.35 17.08
C LYS A 627 -8.06 16.53 15.62
N ARG A 628 -6.81 16.20 15.24
CA ARG A 628 -6.37 16.25 13.84
C ARG A 628 -7.26 15.35 12.97
N VAL A 629 -7.47 14.10 13.36
CA VAL A 629 -8.30 13.15 12.62
C VAL A 629 -9.73 13.67 12.44
N ARG A 630 -10.37 14.13 13.50
CA ARG A 630 -11.75 14.54 13.45
C ARG A 630 -11.97 15.91 12.82
N ASN A 631 -11.11 16.89 13.13
CA ASN A 631 -11.36 18.31 12.80
C ASN A 631 -10.64 18.72 11.51
N GLU A 632 -9.37 18.33 11.34
CA GLU A 632 -8.61 18.69 10.15
C GLU A 632 -8.87 17.72 8.98
N MET A 633 -8.88 16.41 9.29
CA MET A 633 -9.14 15.37 8.28
C MET A 633 -10.62 15.10 8.01
N GLY A 634 -11.52 15.63 8.84
CA GLY A 634 -12.97 15.49 8.65
C GLY A 634 -13.54 14.09 8.97
N LEU A 635 -12.76 13.17 9.52
CA LEU A 635 -13.17 11.79 9.82
C LEU A 635 -14.01 11.75 11.11
N LYS A 636 -15.25 12.26 11.03
CA LYS A 636 -16.19 12.37 12.16
C LYS A 636 -16.75 11.04 12.63
N ASN A 637 -16.52 9.96 11.92
CA ASN A 637 -16.91 8.61 12.31
C ASN A 637 -16.07 8.05 13.48
N VAL A 638 -14.99 8.73 13.88
CA VAL A 638 -14.18 8.38 15.04
C VAL A 638 -14.87 8.79 16.32
N GLU A 639 -15.08 7.83 17.22
CA GLU A 639 -15.47 8.01 18.63
C GLU A 639 -14.32 7.55 19.52
N ILE A 640 -14.24 8.04 20.74
CA ILE A 640 -13.18 7.66 21.68
C ILE A 640 -13.73 6.78 22.80
N MET A 641 -12.88 5.87 23.29
CA MET A 641 -13.18 4.99 24.41
C MET A 641 -12.13 5.12 25.49
N ILE A 642 -12.59 5.32 26.72
CA ILE A 642 -11.73 5.46 27.91
C ILE A 642 -11.65 4.11 28.62
N PRO A 643 -10.43 3.51 28.71
CA PRO A 643 -10.22 2.25 29.38
C PRO A 643 -10.03 2.40 30.90
N PHE A 644 -10.32 1.37 31.62
CA PHE A 644 -9.97 1.11 33.01
C PHE A 644 -10.33 2.24 33.99
N VAL A 645 -11.60 2.66 33.91
CA VAL A 645 -12.16 3.71 34.80
C VAL A 645 -12.69 3.08 36.07
N ARG A 646 -12.05 3.33 37.19
CA ARG A 646 -12.34 2.62 38.45
C ARG A 646 -13.51 3.17 39.23
N THR A 647 -13.70 4.50 39.23
CA THR A 647 -14.70 5.21 40.03
C THR A 647 -15.42 6.30 39.24
N PRO A 648 -16.67 6.66 39.62
CA PRO A 648 -17.36 7.79 39.00
C PRO A 648 -16.63 9.15 39.13
N SER A 649 -15.83 9.32 40.20
CA SER A 649 -15.00 10.54 40.35
C SER A 649 -13.83 10.57 39.34
N GLU A 650 -13.24 9.41 39.06
CA GLU A 650 -12.20 9.25 38.04
C GLU A 650 -12.81 9.50 36.64
N ALA A 651 -14.03 9.01 36.39
CA ALA A 651 -14.80 9.31 35.17
C ALA A 651 -15.01 10.83 34.97
N ALA A 652 -15.45 11.54 36.02
CA ALA A 652 -15.61 13.00 35.97
C ALA A 652 -14.29 13.69 35.62
N SER A 653 -13.19 13.30 36.28
CA SER A 653 -11.86 13.88 36.07
C SER A 653 -11.35 13.70 34.65
N VAL A 654 -11.57 12.52 34.02
CA VAL A 654 -11.16 12.28 32.62
C VAL A 654 -12.00 13.10 31.64
N ILE A 655 -13.29 13.23 31.85
CA ILE A 655 -14.16 14.06 31.01
C ILE A 655 -13.75 15.54 31.11
N ASP A 656 -13.43 16.03 32.31
CA ASP A 656 -12.92 17.40 32.51
C ASP A 656 -11.55 17.58 31.83
N LEU A 657 -10.69 16.57 31.89
CA LEU A 657 -9.37 16.61 31.24
C LEU A 657 -9.49 16.63 29.70
N LEU A 658 -10.39 15.83 29.14
CA LEU A 658 -10.67 15.88 27.69
C LEU A 658 -11.18 17.28 27.29
N ALA A 659 -12.07 17.87 28.08
CA ALA A 659 -12.57 19.22 27.85
C ALA A 659 -11.46 20.29 27.96
N LYS A 660 -10.50 20.12 28.90
CA LYS A 660 -9.32 20.96 29.05
C LYS A 660 -8.46 20.95 27.77
N PHE A 661 -8.35 19.82 27.09
CA PHE A 661 -7.63 19.65 25.84
C PHE A 661 -8.49 19.88 24.58
N ASP A 662 -9.63 20.58 24.69
CA ASP A 662 -10.55 20.91 23.60
C ASP A 662 -11.14 19.69 22.87
N LEU A 663 -11.30 18.58 23.57
CA LEU A 663 -11.94 17.36 23.07
C LEU A 663 -13.24 17.10 23.87
N ARG A 664 -14.21 18.01 23.75
CA ARG A 664 -15.44 17.99 24.56
C ARG A 664 -16.44 16.96 24.03
N ARG A 665 -17.01 16.18 24.98
CA ARG A 665 -18.11 15.27 24.67
C ARG A 665 -19.30 16.04 24.07
N GLY A 666 -19.82 15.56 22.94
CA GLY A 666 -20.92 16.15 22.19
C GLY A 666 -20.49 17.18 21.14
N ASP A 667 -19.29 17.79 21.25
CA ASP A 667 -18.81 18.75 20.27
C ASP A 667 -18.62 18.09 18.89
N GLN A 668 -19.22 18.68 17.88
CA GLN A 668 -19.21 18.12 16.51
C GLN A 668 -19.62 16.63 16.45
N GLY A 669 -20.53 16.20 17.34
CA GLY A 669 -21.00 14.84 17.41
C GLY A 669 -20.04 13.83 18.05
N LEU A 670 -18.97 14.30 18.72
CA LEU A 670 -18.04 13.41 19.42
C LEU A 670 -18.77 12.66 20.54
N LYS A 671 -18.69 11.34 20.48
CA LYS A 671 -19.13 10.46 21.57
C LYS A 671 -17.94 9.93 22.33
N VAL A 672 -18.10 9.87 23.66
CA VAL A 672 -17.11 9.32 24.57
C VAL A 672 -17.71 8.09 25.22
N ILE A 673 -17.16 6.93 24.88
CA ILE A 673 -17.56 5.60 25.37
C ILE A 673 -16.66 5.22 26.55
N MET A 674 -17.17 4.50 27.52
CA MET A 674 -16.36 3.88 28.56
C MET A 674 -16.16 2.39 28.29
N MET A 675 -14.95 1.89 28.47
CA MET A 675 -14.74 0.45 28.52
C MET A 675 -15.24 -0.07 29.85
N CYS A 676 -16.29 -0.86 29.80
CA CYS A 676 -16.90 -1.48 30.98
C CYS A 676 -16.22 -2.83 31.22
N GLU A 677 -15.21 -2.83 32.07
CA GLU A 677 -14.29 -3.99 32.24
C GLU A 677 -13.95 -4.29 33.70
N LEU A 678 -14.47 -3.48 34.64
CA LEU A 678 -14.32 -3.72 36.07
C LEU A 678 -15.69 -4.05 36.68
N PRO A 679 -15.76 -4.95 37.68
CA PRO A 679 -17.01 -5.22 38.39
C PRO A 679 -17.67 -3.95 38.96
N SER A 680 -16.89 -2.97 39.41
CA SER A 680 -17.40 -1.65 39.85
C SER A 680 -18.16 -0.91 38.74
N ASN A 681 -17.80 -1.10 37.48
CA ASN A 681 -18.51 -0.48 36.34
C ASN A 681 -19.92 -1.05 36.18
N ALA A 682 -20.09 -2.36 36.33
CA ALA A 682 -21.37 -3.02 36.25
C ALA A 682 -22.28 -2.64 37.45
N VAL A 683 -21.71 -2.66 38.67
CA VAL A 683 -22.46 -2.36 39.91
C VAL A 683 -22.92 -0.91 39.96
N LEU A 684 -22.12 0.05 39.47
CA LEU A 684 -22.40 1.47 39.45
C LEU A 684 -22.72 2.01 38.04
N ALA A 685 -23.21 1.15 37.15
CA ALA A 685 -23.40 1.46 35.75
C ALA A 685 -24.21 2.75 35.52
N GLU A 686 -25.30 2.99 36.25
CA GLU A 686 -26.10 4.20 36.11
C GLU A 686 -25.31 5.48 36.49
N GLU A 687 -24.38 5.40 37.43
CA GLU A 687 -23.53 6.54 37.82
C GLU A 687 -22.51 6.86 36.75
N PHE A 688 -21.85 5.85 36.17
CA PHE A 688 -20.89 6.04 35.07
C PHE A 688 -21.58 6.57 33.81
N LEU A 689 -22.79 6.14 33.47
CA LEU A 689 -23.55 6.62 32.32
C LEU A 689 -23.88 8.13 32.37
N LYS A 690 -23.74 8.80 33.50
CA LYS A 690 -23.86 10.27 33.57
C LYS A 690 -22.72 10.96 32.79
N TYR A 691 -21.57 10.35 32.76
CA TYR A 691 -20.34 10.90 32.16
C TYR A 691 -20.10 10.43 30.74
N PHE A 692 -20.58 9.23 30.35
CA PHE A 692 -20.30 8.59 29.07
C PHE A 692 -21.55 8.44 28.20
N ASP A 693 -21.36 8.32 26.89
CA ASP A 693 -22.42 8.13 25.88
C ASP A 693 -22.81 6.66 25.72
N GLY A 694 -22.14 5.76 26.41
CA GLY A 694 -22.40 4.35 26.41
C GLY A 694 -21.21 3.53 26.90
N PHE A 695 -21.36 2.22 26.79
CA PHE A 695 -20.36 1.25 27.19
C PHE A 695 -19.87 0.42 26.00
N SER A 696 -18.60 0.03 26.04
CA SER A 696 -18.09 -1.12 25.32
C SER A 696 -17.53 -2.10 26.35
N ILE A 697 -18.08 -3.28 26.42
CA ILE A 697 -17.71 -4.25 27.46
C ILE A 697 -16.39 -4.92 27.08
N GLY A 698 -15.39 -4.81 27.96
CA GLY A 698 -14.13 -5.53 27.89
C GLY A 698 -14.22 -6.84 28.68
N SER A 699 -14.77 -7.88 28.07
CA SER A 699 -15.09 -9.13 28.78
C SER A 699 -13.86 -9.84 29.35
N ASN A 700 -12.69 -9.67 28.75
CA ASN A 700 -11.46 -10.28 29.26
C ASN A 700 -11.12 -9.80 30.67
N ASP A 701 -10.99 -8.49 30.88
CA ASP A 701 -10.67 -7.91 32.18
C ASP A 701 -11.85 -8.06 33.15
N MET A 702 -13.10 -7.94 32.65
CA MET A 702 -14.29 -8.20 33.46
C MET A 702 -14.29 -9.63 34.03
N THR A 703 -13.96 -10.62 33.22
CA THR A 703 -13.89 -12.03 33.65
C THR A 703 -12.77 -12.24 34.66
N GLN A 704 -11.56 -11.76 34.33
CA GLN A 704 -10.41 -11.87 35.21
C GLN A 704 -10.68 -11.28 36.61
N LEU A 705 -11.29 -10.09 36.65
CA LEU A 705 -11.51 -9.37 37.92
C LEU A 705 -12.74 -9.88 38.66
N THR A 706 -13.77 -10.37 37.97
CA THR A 706 -14.96 -10.98 38.60
C THR A 706 -14.59 -12.31 39.27
N LEU A 707 -13.75 -13.12 38.61
CA LEU A 707 -13.33 -14.43 39.14
C LEU A 707 -12.09 -14.35 40.03
N GLY A 708 -11.41 -13.18 40.06
CA GLY A 708 -10.19 -12.99 40.88
C GLY A 708 -9.05 -13.86 40.43
N LEU A 709 -8.85 -14.03 39.12
CA LEU A 709 -7.79 -14.87 38.56
C LEU A 709 -6.90 -14.06 37.59
N ASP A 710 -5.70 -14.55 37.36
CA ASP A 710 -4.79 -14.05 36.32
C ASP A 710 -4.85 -15.02 35.14
N ARG A 711 -5.35 -14.52 33.98
CA ARG A 711 -5.49 -15.33 32.77
C ARG A 711 -4.14 -15.77 32.16
N ASP A 712 -3.07 -15.05 32.48
CA ASP A 712 -1.71 -15.34 31.99
C ASP A 712 -0.96 -16.36 32.92
N SER A 713 -1.56 -16.73 34.09
CA SER A 713 -1.02 -17.72 34.97
C SER A 713 -1.42 -19.13 34.52
N GLY A 714 -0.44 -19.94 34.09
CA GLY A 714 -0.66 -21.33 33.64
C GLY A 714 -1.46 -22.20 34.60
N ASP A 715 -1.34 -21.95 35.93
CA ASP A 715 -1.98 -22.77 36.98
C ASP A 715 -3.49 -22.52 37.10
N VAL A 716 -3.97 -21.30 36.81
CA VAL A 716 -5.37 -20.91 37.00
C VAL A 716 -6.07 -20.49 35.70
N ALA A 717 -5.35 -20.38 34.60
CA ALA A 717 -5.91 -19.95 33.29
C ALA A 717 -7.09 -20.84 32.84
N HIS A 718 -7.09 -22.12 33.19
CA HIS A 718 -8.16 -23.06 32.89
C HIS A 718 -9.51 -22.70 33.54
N LEU A 719 -9.53 -21.82 34.55
CA LEU A 719 -10.74 -21.30 35.20
C LEU A 719 -11.31 -20.08 34.48
N PHE A 720 -10.58 -19.52 33.52
CA PHE A 720 -11.03 -18.37 32.74
C PHE A 720 -12.13 -18.81 31.76
N ASP A 721 -13.36 -18.41 32.04
CA ASP A 721 -14.51 -18.66 31.16
C ASP A 721 -15.47 -17.45 31.21
N GLU A 722 -15.57 -16.74 30.10
CA GLU A 722 -16.43 -15.56 29.94
C GLU A 722 -17.92 -15.92 30.03
N ARG A 723 -18.28 -17.19 29.88
CA ARG A 723 -19.65 -17.73 30.05
C ARG A 723 -20.03 -18.05 31.50
N ASN A 724 -19.10 -17.89 32.44
CA ASN A 724 -19.35 -18.11 33.85
C ASN A 724 -20.58 -17.31 34.31
N PRO A 725 -21.51 -17.90 35.09
CA PRO A 725 -22.71 -17.21 35.55
C PRO A 725 -22.45 -15.89 36.29
N ALA A 726 -21.35 -15.77 37.05
CA ALA A 726 -20.99 -14.53 37.74
C ALA A 726 -20.58 -13.45 36.71
N VAL A 727 -19.85 -13.81 35.66
CA VAL A 727 -19.47 -12.91 34.58
C VAL A 727 -20.72 -12.47 33.81
N LYS A 728 -21.57 -13.42 33.38
CA LYS A 728 -22.85 -13.11 32.72
C LYS A 728 -23.74 -12.17 33.54
N ALA A 729 -23.73 -12.29 34.88
CA ALA A 729 -24.46 -11.35 35.73
C ALA A 729 -23.92 -9.92 35.66
N MET A 730 -22.58 -9.74 35.62
CA MET A 730 -21.93 -8.44 35.42
C MET A 730 -22.25 -7.85 34.05
N LEU A 731 -22.12 -8.68 32.99
CA LEU A 731 -22.47 -8.26 31.63
C LEU A 731 -23.92 -7.78 31.53
N LYS A 732 -24.85 -8.55 32.11
CA LYS A 732 -26.28 -8.21 32.11
C LYS A 732 -26.56 -6.89 32.83
N MET A 733 -25.96 -6.65 34.00
CA MET A 733 -26.13 -5.40 34.75
C MET A 733 -25.72 -4.19 33.88
N ALA A 734 -24.62 -4.27 33.16
CA ALA A 734 -24.14 -3.21 32.27
C ALA A 734 -25.09 -3.00 31.07
N ILE A 735 -25.56 -4.09 30.43
CA ILE A 735 -26.47 -4.06 29.29
C ILE A 735 -27.83 -3.44 29.73
N ASP A 736 -28.42 -3.92 30.81
CA ASP A 736 -29.71 -3.46 31.33
C ASP A 736 -29.65 -1.94 31.67
N ALA A 737 -28.61 -1.48 32.33
CA ALA A 737 -28.45 -0.09 32.73
C ALA A 737 -28.29 0.83 31.49
N ALA A 738 -27.48 0.45 30.50
CA ALA A 738 -27.28 1.24 29.29
C ALA A 738 -28.58 1.27 28.44
N THR A 739 -29.23 0.13 28.26
CA THR A 739 -30.49 0.01 27.52
C THR A 739 -31.58 0.86 28.18
N LYS A 740 -31.75 0.79 29.52
CA LYS A 740 -32.68 1.64 30.29
C LYS A 740 -32.40 3.13 30.11
N ALA A 741 -31.11 3.51 30.01
CA ALA A 741 -30.69 4.89 29.76
C ALA A 741 -30.81 5.32 28.28
N GLY A 742 -31.21 4.43 27.38
CA GLY A 742 -31.22 4.69 25.92
C GLY A 742 -29.86 4.97 25.33
N LYS A 743 -28.79 4.41 25.92
CA LYS A 743 -27.40 4.61 25.51
C LYS A 743 -26.81 3.35 24.87
N TYR A 744 -25.77 3.55 24.09
CA TYR A 744 -25.05 2.45 23.42
C TYR A 744 -24.45 1.48 24.44
N VAL A 745 -24.53 0.18 24.12
CA VAL A 745 -23.77 -0.87 24.79
C VAL A 745 -23.31 -1.90 23.76
N GLY A 746 -22.00 -2.06 23.61
CA GLY A 746 -21.36 -3.08 22.79
C GLY A 746 -20.44 -3.95 23.62
N ILE A 747 -19.91 -5.01 23.01
CA ILE A 747 -18.87 -5.85 23.58
C ILE A 747 -17.70 -5.94 22.59
N CYS A 748 -16.47 -5.90 23.09
CA CYS A 748 -15.26 -5.95 22.27
C CYS A 748 -14.19 -6.92 22.80
N GLY A 749 -14.53 -7.75 23.81
CA GLY A 749 -13.66 -8.83 24.28
C GLY A 749 -13.63 -10.03 23.34
N GLN A 750 -12.85 -11.04 23.70
CA GLN A 750 -12.67 -12.26 22.89
C GLN A 750 -13.91 -13.18 22.90
N GLY A 751 -14.67 -13.18 23.99
CA GLY A 751 -15.72 -14.15 24.25
C GLY A 751 -16.69 -14.41 23.07
N PRO A 752 -17.24 -13.38 22.41
CA PRO A 752 -18.15 -13.60 21.26
C PRO A 752 -17.47 -14.19 20.03
N SER A 753 -16.16 -14.01 19.88
CA SER A 753 -15.37 -14.64 18.80
C SER A 753 -15.05 -16.11 19.09
N ASP A 754 -14.85 -16.44 20.36
CA ASP A 754 -14.43 -17.80 20.79
C ASP A 754 -15.63 -18.70 21.09
N HIS A 755 -16.81 -18.10 21.41
CA HIS A 755 -18.01 -18.82 21.90
C HIS A 755 -19.29 -18.31 21.25
N ASP A 756 -19.81 -19.04 20.29
CA ASP A 756 -21.06 -18.72 19.59
C ASP A 756 -22.26 -18.58 20.56
N ASP A 757 -22.35 -19.44 21.57
CA ASP A 757 -23.42 -19.42 22.57
C ASP A 757 -23.40 -18.15 23.42
N LEU A 758 -22.25 -17.53 23.59
CA LEU A 758 -22.13 -16.23 24.27
C LEU A 758 -22.62 -15.10 23.35
N ALA A 759 -22.28 -15.16 22.07
CA ALA A 759 -22.74 -14.17 21.09
C ALA A 759 -24.28 -14.19 20.94
N GLU A 760 -24.88 -15.38 20.88
CA GLU A 760 -26.34 -15.58 20.87
C GLU A 760 -26.97 -15.01 22.13
N TRP A 761 -26.46 -15.35 23.32
CA TRP A 761 -26.95 -14.87 24.60
C TRP A 761 -26.89 -13.34 24.70
N LEU A 762 -25.80 -12.70 24.22
CA LEU A 762 -25.66 -11.25 24.21
C LEU A 762 -26.72 -10.58 23.31
N MET A 763 -26.98 -11.15 22.13
CA MET A 763 -28.03 -10.69 21.23
C MET A 763 -29.40 -10.76 21.90
N ASP A 764 -29.72 -11.85 22.62
CA ASP A 764 -30.98 -12.03 23.39
C ASP A 764 -31.10 -11.03 24.55
N GLN A 765 -29.96 -10.56 25.11
CA GLN A 765 -29.97 -9.50 26.13
C GLN A 765 -30.19 -8.10 25.53
N GLY A 766 -30.24 -7.94 24.20
CA GLY A 766 -30.45 -6.67 23.51
C GLY A 766 -29.22 -5.79 23.43
N ILE A 767 -28.00 -6.40 23.33
CA ILE A 767 -26.77 -5.66 23.13
C ILE A 767 -26.80 -4.92 21.78
N SER A 768 -26.26 -3.70 21.72
CA SER A 768 -26.30 -2.88 20.50
C SER A 768 -25.34 -3.41 19.43
N SER A 769 -24.17 -3.94 19.84
CA SER A 769 -23.21 -4.51 18.91
C SER A 769 -22.33 -5.58 19.56
N VAL A 770 -21.86 -6.50 18.72
CA VAL A 770 -20.77 -7.44 19.03
C VAL A 770 -19.60 -7.13 18.12
N SER A 771 -18.42 -6.91 18.70
CA SER A 771 -17.18 -6.70 17.93
C SER A 771 -16.36 -7.96 17.95
N LEU A 772 -16.07 -8.48 16.76
CA LEU A 772 -15.47 -9.78 16.54
C LEU A 772 -14.05 -9.61 15.95
N ASN A 773 -13.25 -10.61 16.14
CA ASN A 773 -12.00 -10.71 15.37
C ASN A 773 -12.35 -10.89 13.89
N PRO A 774 -11.57 -10.30 12.98
CA PRO A 774 -11.88 -10.32 11.54
C PRO A 774 -12.11 -11.73 10.96
N ASP A 775 -11.44 -12.76 11.50
CA ASP A 775 -11.54 -14.16 11.07
C ASP A 775 -12.86 -14.84 11.45
N THR A 776 -13.56 -14.35 12.47
CA THR A 776 -14.81 -14.94 12.97
C THR A 776 -16.07 -14.20 12.53
N VAL A 777 -15.93 -13.03 11.88
CA VAL A 777 -17.07 -12.14 11.54
C VAL A 777 -18.15 -12.86 10.73
N ILE A 778 -17.79 -13.48 9.62
CA ILE A 778 -18.76 -14.08 8.70
C ILE A 778 -19.47 -15.28 9.34
N ASP A 779 -18.70 -16.18 9.96
CA ASP A 779 -19.24 -17.38 10.58
C ASP A 779 -20.19 -17.06 11.73
N THR A 780 -19.80 -16.12 12.60
CA THR A 780 -20.64 -15.67 13.70
C THR A 780 -21.88 -14.96 13.19
N TRP A 781 -21.76 -14.10 12.16
CA TRP A 781 -22.91 -13.42 11.56
C TRP A 781 -23.95 -14.40 11.02
N LEU A 782 -23.50 -15.42 10.26
CA LEU A 782 -24.38 -16.47 9.71
C LEU A 782 -25.05 -17.30 10.81
N LYS A 783 -24.33 -17.61 11.90
CA LYS A 783 -24.90 -18.35 13.05
C LYS A 783 -25.96 -17.54 13.78
N LEU A 784 -25.67 -16.27 14.10
CA LEU A 784 -26.64 -15.37 14.71
C LEU A 784 -27.90 -15.19 13.84
N GLY A 785 -27.75 -15.17 12.51
CA GLY A 785 -28.88 -15.11 11.60
C GLY A 785 -29.80 -16.33 11.63
N LYS A 786 -29.26 -17.51 11.92
CA LYS A 786 -30.08 -18.73 12.06
C LYS A 786 -30.94 -18.72 13.33
N VAL A 787 -30.45 -18.09 14.39
CA VAL A 787 -31.15 -18.01 15.69
C VAL A 787 -32.21 -16.90 15.68
N SER A 788 -32.01 -15.84 14.90
CA SER A 788 -32.95 -14.71 14.81
C SER A 788 -34.14 -14.95 13.88
N GLN A 789 -34.17 -16.06 13.14
CA GLN A 789 -35.31 -16.54 12.35
C GLN A 789 -36.21 -17.46 13.18
#